data_edd8cf105b7b3a1c5a4112f2a58254cf
#
_entry.id   edd8cf105b7b3a1c5a4112f2a58254cf
#
_cell.length_a   1.000
_cell.length_b   1.000
_cell.length_c   1.000
_cell.angle_alpha   90.00
_cell.angle_beta   90.00
_cell.angle_gamma   90.00
#
_symmetry.space_group_name_H-M   'P 1'
#
loop_
_entity.id
_entity.type
_entity.pdbx_description
1 polymer ?
#
loop_
_entity_poly.entity_id
_entity_poly.type
_entity_poly.pdbx_seq_one_letter_code
_entity_poly.pdbx_strand_id
1 'polypeptide(L)'
;MRIGALALLVVIATGRVAVADLATGRDKLIAGDYKTAIAELTKVTGKDRPAARVLLARAQLATGDHAAAEATLLPMAQGKDPLAAEARLLLAEVREATGRLADARKDLEQLFKDRPDDRAVRTALGLVRQAGGDIAGARTLFTLTIKESDANKLAFDDPHQMYQLATAARYTANIQLANDAFREALRKGPQMTDIGVAWADLFLQKYAAALAEQTLEEVFKVNPNHPDAHAAMAEVILETRYDLAAVRHHLDAALAVNPKNARALKARASIEIDQNQWEGATRTLDTVLAVNKEDVEAIAMKATIHWLRDDTGLYEAEKKKAFAINPAYAQLYRVVARSAVREHRYVEAVELEKEAVKLKPDFYEAMAGAGLGYLRLGMEKEGIEWLDKSWVGDQYNVRASNTLDLFRETIPKHYTTAMTKSFRIRYANEEKPVFSRYLEPTMERAFADMVKRYGFSPKTPITLELYADRAAYGVRTVGLPDISALGVCFGQVITAMSPANGDINWGMVMWHELAHVFAIQLSNSRVPRWFTEGLSEYETLIARPEWRRENDADLYGAMLHGTLPAIAALNSEFMQPDQNAVVVAYYQSAVTIEYLVQTYGFSKIVEGLKLFGKGKETPEVLRTITGKPIPQLDAEFRKYLEIRLAPYAGTFKLPTRGFDDVTKLEVAVDAAPKDARARANLALGYYYGADAEKAGATATTALTLDPKQPIARYILAEIAIHKGDAPGAKRLFAGLAADGHDNSDLRARLAQLAEGEKNVAEVEKQLCAAQKLDPERSFAYQQLSELYLKRGDTARGLAELEHYAFLEQMEVAPLKKLVAEYSKLANWAKVRTYGEMAMFITPHDPEILAGLARAYVELGDGPKAIFTYDTMLALTPPPRRPALVHLGRTRALMAMGKTKEAKAALAQAMKTEPENAEALELKAKLK
;
A
#
# COMPACT_ATOMS: atom_id res chain seq x y z
N MET A 1 50.19 18.70 63.95
CA MET A 1 51.44 19.28 63.30
C MET A 1 51.44 18.67 61.94
N ARG A 2 51.19 19.38 60.94
CA ARG A 2 51.85 20.05 59.88
C ARG A 2 50.82 20.52 58.87
N ILE A 3 50.87 21.81 58.64
CA ILE A 3 50.17 22.66 57.68
C ILE A 3 50.81 22.37 56.30
N GLY A 4 49.98 22.13 55.29
CA GLY A 4 50.37 21.98 53.91
C GLY A 4 49.40 22.75 52.98
N ALA A 5 49.90 23.80 52.37
CA ALA A 5 49.23 24.87 51.63
C ALA A 5 48.34 24.39 50.45
N LEU A 6 47.18 24.98 50.39
CA LEU A 6 46.30 24.98 49.26
C LEU A 6 46.86 25.90 48.18
N ALA A 7 47.39 25.38 47.08
CA ALA A 7 47.67 26.12 45.88
C ALA A 7 46.41 26.27 45.05
N LEU A 8 45.87 27.46 45.01
CA LEU A 8 44.73 27.84 44.15
C LEU A 8 45.25 27.96 42.70
N LEU A 9 45.02 26.89 41.88
CA LEU A 9 45.28 26.93 40.44
C LEU A 9 44.10 27.68 39.81
N VAL A 10 44.28 28.96 39.54
CA VAL A 10 43.41 29.76 38.67
C VAL A 10 43.68 29.28 37.25
N VAL A 11 42.84 28.37 36.77
CA VAL A 11 42.75 28.08 35.34
C VAL A 11 42.10 29.28 34.66
N ILE A 12 42.91 30.15 34.09
CA ILE A 12 42.47 31.12 33.13
C ILE A 12 42.05 30.35 31.90
N ALA A 13 40.75 30.05 31.78
CA ALA A 13 40.14 29.61 30.56
C ALA A 13 40.24 30.80 29.56
N THR A 14 41.32 30.84 28.79
CA THR A 14 41.37 31.63 27.57
C THR A 14 40.36 30.99 26.62
N GLY A 15 39.10 31.46 26.72
CA GLY A 15 38.10 31.20 25.70
C GLY A 15 38.69 31.73 24.39
N ARG A 16 39.13 30.86 23.53
CA ARG A 16 39.27 31.18 22.11
C ARG A 16 37.90 31.58 21.67
N VAL A 17 37.66 32.88 21.51
CA VAL A 17 36.55 33.42 20.76
C VAL A 17 36.74 32.76 19.38
N ALA A 18 35.90 31.82 19.05
CA ALA A 18 35.89 31.21 17.72
C ALA A 18 35.67 32.34 16.72
N VAL A 19 36.67 32.68 15.95
CA VAL A 19 36.52 33.66 14.87
C VAL A 19 35.51 33.03 13.90
N ALA A 20 34.40 33.68 13.65
CA ALA A 20 33.42 33.26 12.69
C ALA A 20 34.11 33.04 11.33
N ASP A 21 34.10 31.81 10.84
CA ASP A 21 34.83 31.42 9.66
C ASP A 21 33.83 30.99 8.58
N LEU A 22 34.01 31.52 7.36
CA LEU A 22 33.22 31.15 6.19
C LEU A 22 33.18 29.61 5.95
N ALA A 23 34.34 28.94 6.19
CA ALA A 23 34.44 27.49 6.01
C ALA A 23 33.53 26.75 6.99
N THR A 24 33.54 27.11 8.27
CA THR A 24 32.67 26.50 9.29
C THR A 24 31.20 26.67 8.94
N GLY A 25 30.78 27.89 8.54
CA GLY A 25 29.38 28.14 8.14
C GLY A 25 28.95 27.34 6.91
N ARG A 26 29.85 27.22 5.92
CA ARG A 26 29.62 26.41 4.71
C ARG A 26 29.52 24.91 5.05
N ASP A 27 30.43 24.38 5.87
CA ASP A 27 30.44 22.97 6.22
C ASP A 27 29.18 22.59 7.02
N LYS A 28 28.71 23.47 7.88
CA LYS A 28 27.44 23.33 8.60
C LYS A 28 26.23 23.34 7.66
N LEU A 29 26.23 24.23 6.66
CA LEU A 29 25.18 24.27 5.64
C LEU A 29 25.13 22.95 4.84
N ILE A 30 26.27 22.45 4.38
CA ILE A 30 26.38 21.19 3.65
C ILE A 30 25.86 20.01 4.49
N ALA A 31 26.19 19.99 5.78
CA ALA A 31 25.77 18.93 6.71
C ALA A 31 24.32 19.07 7.18
N GLY A 32 23.56 20.09 6.75
CA GLY A 32 22.16 20.29 7.15
C GLY A 32 21.98 20.83 8.57
N ASP A 33 23.05 21.35 9.22
CA ASP A 33 22.95 22.08 10.49
C ASP A 33 22.66 23.57 10.21
N TYR A 34 21.45 23.79 9.64
CA TYR A 34 21.06 25.13 9.15
C TYR A 34 21.07 26.20 10.23
N LYS A 35 20.68 25.84 11.46
CA LYS A 35 20.67 26.78 12.59
C LYS A 35 22.06 27.29 12.91
N THR A 36 23.04 26.39 13.01
CA THR A 36 24.43 26.78 13.26
C THR A 36 25.03 27.49 12.04
N ALA A 37 24.73 27.01 10.81
CA ALA A 37 25.17 27.67 9.58
C ALA A 37 24.74 29.16 9.52
N ILE A 38 23.45 29.44 9.77
CA ILE A 38 22.92 30.81 9.82
C ILE A 38 23.65 31.64 10.88
N ALA A 39 23.83 31.08 12.09
CA ALA A 39 24.49 31.78 13.18
C ALA A 39 25.95 32.13 12.87
N GLU A 40 26.69 31.23 12.26
CA GLU A 40 28.11 31.46 11.91
C GLU A 40 28.25 32.38 10.69
N LEU A 41 27.49 32.15 9.62
CA LEU A 41 27.57 32.94 8.39
C LEU A 41 27.16 34.44 8.63
N THR A 42 26.25 34.69 9.56
CA THR A 42 25.84 36.04 9.93
C THR A 42 26.97 36.86 10.55
N LYS A 43 27.91 36.20 11.24
CA LYS A 43 29.04 36.85 11.90
C LYS A 43 30.22 37.19 10.98
N VAL A 44 30.27 36.59 9.79
CA VAL A 44 31.39 36.74 8.85
C VAL A 44 31.49 38.20 8.35
N THR A 45 32.68 38.77 8.41
CA THR A 45 32.95 40.14 8.00
C THR A 45 34.13 40.20 7.00
N GLY A 46 34.49 41.43 6.55
CA GLY A 46 35.65 41.62 5.67
C GLY A 46 35.46 41.09 4.26
N LYS A 47 36.53 40.55 3.66
CA LYS A 47 36.59 40.09 2.27
C LYS A 47 35.65 38.90 1.99
N ASP A 48 35.38 38.06 2.99
CA ASP A 48 34.59 36.84 2.89
C ASP A 48 33.08 37.11 3.08
N ARG A 49 32.70 38.31 3.47
CA ARG A 49 31.28 38.72 3.71
C ARG A 49 30.36 38.51 2.51
N PRO A 50 30.75 38.81 1.26
CA PRO A 50 29.90 38.55 0.11
C PRO A 50 29.56 37.05 -0.04
N ALA A 51 30.57 36.16 -0.01
CA ALA A 51 30.37 34.73 -0.08
C ALA A 51 29.54 34.17 1.08
N ALA A 52 29.79 34.68 2.31
CA ALA A 52 29.00 34.33 3.48
C ALA A 52 27.52 34.71 3.33
N ARG A 53 27.22 35.89 2.75
CA ARG A 53 25.83 36.30 2.49
C ARG A 53 25.09 35.42 1.49
N VAL A 54 25.77 34.97 0.44
CA VAL A 54 25.20 34.02 -0.52
C VAL A 54 24.85 32.70 0.17
N LEU A 55 25.77 32.14 0.95
CA LEU A 55 25.53 30.90 1.70
C LEU A 55 24.48 31.09 2.82
N LEU A 56 24.44 32.28 3.48
CA LEU A 56 23.42 32.63 4.47
C LEU A 56 22.02 32.64 3.82
N ALA A 57 21.89 33.25 2.65
CA ALA A 57 20.64 33.27 1.93
C ALA A 57 20.18 31.84 1.50
N ARG A 58 21.11 30.97 1.11
CA ARG A 58 20.79 29.55 0.84
C ARG A 58 20.29 28.82 2.10
N ALA A 59 20.93 29.04 3.27
CA ALA A 59 20.46 28.46 4.53
C ALA A 59 19.07 29.00 4.94
N GLN A 60 18.80 30.30 4.72
CA GLN A 60 17.51 30.92 4.99
C GLN A 60 16.42 30.41 4.06
N LEU A 61 16.72 30.18 2.77
CA LEU A 61 15.81 29.53 1.83
C LEU A 61 15.48 28.10 2.26
N ALA A 62 16.50 27.30 2.62
CA ALA A 62 16.30 25.93 3.05
C ALA A 62 15.41 25.81 4.29
N THR A 63 15.43 26.84 5.18
CA THR A 63 14.56 26.91 6.38
C THR A 63 13.24 27.63 6.17
N GLY A 64 12.93 28.08 4.93
CA GLY A 64 11.68 28.77 4.60
C GLY A 64 11.59 30.23 5.07
N ASP A 65 12.72 30.85 5.49
CA ASP A 65 12.78 32.27 5.84
C ASP A 65 13.06 33.12 4.57
N HIS A 66 12.09 33.12 3.67
CA HIS A 66 12.18 33.83 2.39
C HIS A 66 12.41 35.36 2.59
N ALA A 67 11.83 35.97 3.64
CA ALA A 67 11.98 37.38 3.92
C ALA A 67 13.42 37.75 4.34
N ALA A 68 14.04 36.92 5.19
CA ALA A 68 15.43 37.10 5.56
C ALA A 68 16.38 36.85 4.37
N ALA A 69 16.12 35.85 3.55
CA ALA A 69 16.89 35.57 2.35
C ALA A 69 16.85 36.77 1.37
N GLU A 70 15.66 37.33 1.11
CA GLU A 70 15.51 38.52 0.28
C GLU A 70 16.25 39.74 0.86
N ALA A 71 16.10 40.02 2.16
CA ALA A 71 16.80 41.10 2.83
C ALA A 71 18.34 40.96 2.79
N THR A 72 18.83 39.70 2.80
CA THR A 72 20.27 39.40 2.68
C THR A 72 20.80 39.67 1.27
N LEU A 73 20.03 39.29 0.23
CA LEU A 73 20.44 39.32 -1.18
C LEU A 73 20.24 40.65 -1.87
N LEU A 74 19.17 41.40 -1.53
CA LEU A 74 18.77 42.63 -2.24
C LEU A 74 19.87 43.69 -2.30
N PRO A 75 20.59 44.02 -1.20
CA PRO A 75 21.71 44.96 -1.26
C PRO A 75 22.86 44.53 -2.15
N MET A 76 23.12 43.21 -2.25
CA MET A 76 24.18 42.65 -3.12
C MET A 76 23.76 42.70 -4.60
N ALA A 77 22.52 42.35 -4.87
CA ALA A 77 21.94 42.31 -6.22
C ALA A 77 21.90 43.71 -6.87
N GLN A 78 21.72 44.73 -6.10
CA GLN A 78 21.68 46.16 -6.55
C GLN A 78 23.04 46.88 -6.52
N GLY A 79 24.04 46.32 -5.85
CA GLY A 79 25.36 46.89 -5.65
C GLY A 79 26.37 46.54 -6.74
N LYS A 80 27.61 46.96 -6.50
CA LYS A 80 28.80 46.57 -7.32
C LYS A 80 29.53 45.37 -6.69
N ASP A 81 28.81 44.50 -6.04
CA ASP A 81 29.36 43.28 -5.41
C ASP A 81 29.90 42.32 -6.45
N PRO A 82 31.07 41.72 -6.26
CA PRO A 82 31.58 40.66 -7.19
C PRO A 82 30.60 39.50 -7.42
N LEU A 83 29.76 39.20 -6.41
CA LEU A 83 28.74 38.16 -6.49
C LEU A 83 27.34 38.69 -6.79
N ALA A 84 27.20 39.89 -7.34
CA ALA A 84 25.89 40.51 -7.63
C ALA A 84 25.06 39.64 -8.61
N ALA A 85 25.68 38.96 -9.57
CA ALA A 85 24.98 38.08 -10.47
C ALA A 85 24.42 36.83 -9.75
N GLU A 86 25.22 36.20 -8.88
CA GLU A 86 24.77 35.06 -8.07
C GLU A 86 23.65 35.48 -7.07
N ALA A 87 23.78 36.66 -6.47
CA ALA A 87 22.74 37.22 -5.62
C ALA A 87 21.42 37.48 -6.38
N ARG A 88 21.47 37.90 -7.67
CA ARG A 88 20.28 38.06 -8.52
C ARG A 88 19.66 36.73 -8.88
N LEU A 89 20.45 35.69 -9.13
CA LEU A 89 19.96 34.34 -9.40
C LEU A 89 19.19 33.80 -8.19
N LEU A 90 19.80 33.85 -6.98
CA LEU A 90 19.12 33.43 -5.75
C LEU A 90 17.90 34.30 -5.41
N LEU A 91 17.94 35.59 -5.71
CA LEU A 91 16.80 36.47 -5.52
C LEU A 91 15.63 36.11 -6.45
N ALA A 92 15.92 35.62 -7.66
CA ALA A 92 14.88 35.08 -8.53
C ALA A 92 14.27 33.80 -7.97
N GLU A 93 15.06 32.91 -7.36
CA GLU A 93 14.54 31.71 -6.65
C GLU A 93 13.62 32.10 -5.49
N VAL A 94 14.02 33.11 -4.66
CA VAL A 94 13.16 33.63 -3.57
C VAL A 94 11.84 34.15 -4.11
N ARG A 95 11.86 34.88 -5.23
CA ARG A 95 10.65 35.45 -5.85
C ARG A 95 9.75 34.39 -6.44
N GLU A 96 10.30 33.38 -7.07
CA GLU A 96 9.55 32.21 -7.55
C GLU A 96 8.88 31.50 -6.37
N ALA A 97 9.65 31.17 -5.33
CA ALA A 97 9.15 30.53 -4.12
C ALA A 97 8.05 31.32 -3.39
N THR A 98 7.99 32.63 -3.59
CA THR A 98 7.01 33.54 -2.96
C THR A 98 5.92 34.04 -3.93
N GLY A 99 5.74 33.45 -5.12
CA GLY A 99 4.69 33.77 -6.08
C GLY A 99 4.83 35.15 -6.74
N ARG A 100 6.08 35.55 -7.01
CA ARG A 100 6.42 36.79 -7.74
C ARG A 100 7.15 36.43 -9.04
N LEU A 101 6.54 35.52 -9.82
CA LEU A 101 7.12 34.97 -11.03
C LEU A 101 7.44 36.07 -12.08
N ALA A 102 6.56 37.06 -12.20
CA ALA A 102 6.78 38.18 -13.13
C ALA A 102 8.01 39.03 -12.76
N ASP A 103 8.26 39.26 -11.47
CA ASP A 103 9.45 40.00 -11.00
C ASP A 103 10.72 39.18 -11.21
N ALA A 104 10.68 37.87 -10.89
CA ALA A 104 11.78 36.95 -11.15
C ALA A 104 12.15 36.93 -12.66
N ARG A 105 11.13 36.80 -13.53
CA ARG A 105 11.31 36.84 -14.99
C ARG A 105 11.95 38.14 -15.46
N LYS A 106 11.44 39.27 -15.01
CA LYS A 106 11.95 40.61 -15.39
C LYS A 106 13.43 40.78 -15.03
N ASP A 107 13.82 40.39 -13.82
CA ASP A 107 15.20 40.51 -13.36
C ASP A 107 16.15 39.57 -14.10
N LEU A 108 15.71 38.35 -14.36
CA LEU A 108 16.49 37.36 -15.12
C LEU A 108 16.61 37.74 -16.60
N GLU A 109 15.59 38.35 -17.21
CA GLU A 109 15.66 38.87 -18.58
C GLU A 109 16.64 40.03 -18.68
N GLN A 110 16.69 40.90 -17.68
CA GLN A 110 17.71 41.94 -17.61
C GLN A 110 19.12 41.35 -17.42
N LEU A 111 19.28 40.42 -16.50
CA LEU A 111 20.57 39.75 -16.25
C LEU A 111 21.05 38.99 -17.49
N PHE A 112 20.14 38.37 -18.22
CA PHE A 112 20.44 37.67 -19.50
C PHE A 112 20.92 38.65 -20.59
N LYS A 113 20.34 39.86 -20.67
CA LYS A 113 20.85 40.88 -21.60
C LYS A 113 22.27 41.32 -21.25
N ASP A 114 22.57 41.41 -19.95
CA ASP A 114 23.89 41.82 -19.47
C ASP A 114 24.93 40.68 -19.60
N ARG A 115 24.47 39.41 -19.56
CA ARG A 115 25.30 38.18 -19.58
C ARG A 115 24.66 37.06 -20.42
N PRO A 116 24.59 37.21 -21.75
CA PRO A 116 23.88 36.24 -22.58
C PRO A 116 24.55 34.86 -22.67
N ASP A 117 25.86 34.81 -22.40
CA ASP A 117 26.64 33.56 -22.40
C ASP A 117 26.69 32.86 -21.04
N ASP A 118 26.08 33.44 -20.00
CA ASP A 118 26.06 32.85 -18.67
C ASP A 118 24.98 31.74 -18.59
N ARG A 119 25.43 30.49 -18.48
CA ARG A 119 24.57 29.31 -18.47
C ARG A 119 23.65 29.23 -17.27
N ALA A 120 24.11 29.69 -16.08
CA ALA A 120 23.29 29.72 -14.90
C ALA A 120 22.09 30.68 -15.08
N VAL A 121 22.35 31.84 -15.71
CA VAL A 121 21.31 32.82 -16.03
C VAL A 121 20.31 32.24 -17.06
N ARG A 122 20.82 31.57 -18.09
CA ARG A 122 19.96 30.94 -19.10
C ARG A 122 19.09 29.82 -18.48
N THR A 123 19.69 29.02 -17.62
CA THR A 123 18.97 27.93 -16.94
C THR A 123 17.87 28.49 -16.04
N ALA A 124 18.17 29.47 -15.17
CA ALA A 124 17.19 30.10 -14.30
C ALA A 124 16.06 30.79 -15.08
N LEU A 125 16.40 31.56 -16.14
CA LEU A 125 15.40 32.19 -16.99
C LEU A 125 14.55 31.15 -17.72
N GLY A 126 15.14 30.04 -18.17
CA GLY A 126 14.42 28.93 -18.79
C GLY A 126 13.39 28.31 -17.84
N LEU A 127 13.77 28.07 -16.57
CA LEU A 127 12.87 27.52 -15.55
C LEU A 127 11.72 28.47 -15.23
N VAL A 128 11.99 29.76 -15.04
CA VAL A 128 10.94 30.78 -14.76
C VAL A 128 9.98 30.93 -15.96
N ARG A 129 10.48 30.90 -17.21
CA ARG A 129 9.63 30.90 -18.39
C ARG A 129 8.76 29.64 -18.47
N GLN A 130 9.33 28.46 -18.16
CA GLN A 130 8.61 27.19 -18.10
C GLN A 130 7.47 27.26 -17.08
N ALA A 131 7.74 27.76 -15.88
CA ALA A 131 6.74 27.94 -14.83
C ALA A 131 5.61 28.90 -15.22
N GLY A 132 5.92 29.97 -15.98
CA GLY A 132 4.94 30.93 -16.49
C GLY A 132 4.27 30.54 -17.82
N GLY A 133 4.53 29.34 -18.35
CA GLY A 133 3.90 28.83 -19.60
C GLY A 133 4.55 29.27 -20.91
N ASP A 134 5.67 30.01 -20.87
CA ASP A 134 6.47 30.34 -22.06
C ASP A 134 7.40 29.17 -22.43
N ILE A 135 6.79 28.04 -22.84
CA ILE A 135 7.49 26.79 -23.12
C ILE A 135 8.46 26.93 -24.28
N ALA A 136 8.09 27.67 -25.31
CA ALA A 136 8.92 27.89 -26.51
C ALA A 136 10.16 28.72 -26.17
N GLY A 137 9.99 29.81 -25.41
CA GLY A 137 11.09 30.62 -24.91
C GLY A 137 12.03 29.87 -23.98
N ALA A 138 11.49 29.04 -23.08
CA ALA A 138 12.28 28.16 -22.23
C ALA A 138 13.10 27.14 -23.03
N ARG A 139 12.45 26.42 -23.95
CA ARG A 139 13.11 25.43 -24.83
C ARG A 139 14.24 26.03 -25.67
N THR A 140 14.08 27.27 -26.14
CA THR A 140 15.13 27.99 -26.85
C THR A 140 16.39 28.14 -25.99
N LEU A 141 16.24 28.56 -24.73
CA LEU A 141 17.37 28.75 -23.81
C LEU A 141 18.04 27.42 -23.45
N PHE A 142 17.27 26.37 -23.17
CA PHE A 142 17.80 25.05 -22.90
C PHE A 142 18.56 24.44 -24.08
N THR A 143 18.04 24.62 -25.33
CA THR A 143 18.69 24.14 -26.53
C THR A 143 20.05 24.80 -26.78
N LEU A 144 20.26 26.02 -26.34
CA LEU A 144 21.59 26.67 -26.44
C LEU A 144 22.63 25.93 -25.57
N THR A 145 22.27 25.54 -24.38
CA THR A 145 23.17 24.77 -23.48
C THR A 145 23.52 23.40 -24.08
N ILE A 146 22.55 22.71 -24.70
CA ILE A 146 22.78 21.43 -25.37
C ILE A 146 23.73 21.62 -26.57
N LYS A 147 23.50 22.63 -27.43
CA LYS A 147 24.39 22.93 -28.55
C LYS A 147 25.83 23.26 -28.13
N GLU A 148 26.00 23.89 -26.95
CA GLU A 148 27.33 24.14 -26.40
C GLU A 148 28.00 22.86 -25.94
N SER A 149 27.24 21.90 -25.38
CA SER A 149 27.72 20.56 -25.05
C SER A 149 28.17 19.81 -26.32
N ASP A 150 27.36 19.81 -27.36
CA ASP A 150 27.66 19.16 -28.63
C ASP A 150 28.92 19.77 -29.31
N ALA A 151 29.17 21.06 -29.07
CA ALA A 151 30.35 21.76 -29.55
C ALA A 151 31.56 21.65 -28.62
N ASN A 152 31.51 20.80 -27.56
CA ASN A 152 32.56 20.63 -26.55
C ASN A 152 32.98 21.93 -25.85
N LYS A 153 32.03 22.85 -25.60
CA LYS A 153 32.26 24.13 -24.93
C LYS A 153 31.96 24.09 -23.43
N LEU A 154 31.61 22.93 -22.89
CA LEU A 154 31.35 22.71 -21.48
C LEU A 154 32.59 22.14 -20.78
N ALA A 155 32.85 22.60 -19.57
CA ALA A 155 33.80 21.97 -18.68
C ALA A 155 33.15 20.76 -18.02
N PHE A 156 33.39 19.56 -18.53
CA PHE A 156 32.77 18.31 -18.04
C PHE A 156 33.25 17.88 -16.62
N ASP A 157 34.23 18.56 -16.07
CA ASP A 157 34.71 18.40 -14.69
C ASP A 157 34.06 19.41 -13.71
N ASP A 158 33.31 20.39 -14.21
CA ASP A 158 32.54 21.35 -13.41
C ASP A 158 31.12 20.84 -13.10
N PRO A 159 30.80 20.52 -11.82
CA PRO A 159 29.48 19.99 -11.46
C PRO A 159 28.34 20.97 -11.73
N HIS A 160 28.57 22.27 -11.67
CA HIS A 160 27.54 23.28 -11.99
C HIS A 160 27.18 23.27 -13.47
N GLN A 161 28.16 23.18 -14.36
CA GLN A 161 27.91 23.10 -15.79
C GLN A 161 27.23 21.80 -16.19
N MET A 162 27.59 20.68 -15.54
CA MET A 162 26.89 19.40 -15.71
C MET A 162 25.44 19.47 -15.21
N TYR A 163 25.17 20.10 -14.08
CA TYR A 163 23.81 20.32 -13.61
C TYR A 163 22.96 21.16 -14.56
N GLN A 164 23.53 22.22 -15.12
CA GLN A 164 22.87 23.07 -16.13
C GLN A 164 22.56 22.29 -17.41
N LEU A 165 23.47 21.45 -17.86
CA LEU A 165 23.25 20.53 -18.98
C LEU A 165 22.16 19.51 -18.66
N ALA A 166 22.19 18.90 -17.47
CA ALA A 166 21.19 17.93 -17.04
C ALA A 166 19.78 18.55 -17.02
N THR A 167 19.66 19.76 -16.45
CA THR A 167 18.42 20.52 -16.43
C THR A 167 17.93 20.83 -17.84
N ALA A 168 18.79 21.36 -18.71
CA ALA A 168 18.45 21.65 -20.10
C ALA A 168 18.00 20.39 -20.85
N ALA A 169 18.69 19.27 -20.68
CA ALA A 169 18.35 18.00 -21.31
C ALA A 169 17.01 17.45 -20.81
N ARG A 170 16.72 17.54 -19.50
CA ARG A 170 15.43 17.13 -18.90
C ARG A 170 14.26 17.88 -19.54
N TYR A 171 14.34 19.21 -19.65
CA TYR A 171 13.27 20.05 -20.20
C TYR A 171 13.19 20.06 -21.74
N THR A 172 14.17 19.47 -22.42
CA THR A 172 14.12 19.21 -23.87
C THR A 172 13.82 17.75 -24.20
N ALA A 173 13.42 16.95 -23.21
CA ALA A 173 13.09 15.53 -23.31
C ALA A 173 14.26 14.61 -23.74
N ASN A 174 15.50 15.05 -23.58
CA ASN A 174 16.66 14.20 -23.79
C ASN A 174 17.05 13.50 -22.48
N ILE A 175 16.27 12.48 -22.12
CA ILE A 175 16.32 11.83 -20.80
C ILE A 175 17.67 11.14 -20.55
N GLN A 176 18.25 10.48 -21.57
CA GLN A 176 19.55 9.83 -21.42
C GLN A 176 20.64 10.85 -21.10
N LEU A 177 20.71 11.94 -21.84
CA LEU A 177 21.68 13.02 -21.59
C LEU A 177 21.46 13.66 -20.23
N ALA A 178 20.19 13.85 -19.81
CA ALA A 178 19.88 14.38 -18.48
C ALA A 178 20.40 13.45 -17.38
N ASN A 179 20.13 12.14 -17.47
CA ASN A 179 20.62 11.14 -16.54
C ASN A 179 22.15 11.10 -16.45
N ASP A 180 22.84 11.08 -17.59
CA ASP A 180 24.29 11.02 -17.64
C ASP A 180 24.92 12.30 -17.07
N ALA A 181 24.35 13.46 -17.37
CA ALA A 181 24.82 14.74 -16.87
C ALA A 181 24.56 14.92 -15.36
N PHE A 182 23.42 14.49 -14.83
CA PHE A 182 23.17 14.48 -13.37
C PHE A 182 24.14 13.56 -12.65
N ARG A 183 24.35 12.33 -13.15
CA ARG A 183 25.32 11.40 -12.58
C ARG A 183 26.72 11.99 -12.51
N GLU A 184 27.17 12.61 -13.61
CA GLU A 184 28.50 13.25 -13.65
C GLU A 184 28.58 14.46 -12.73
N ALA A 185 27.53 15.29 -12.67
CA ALA A 185 27.46 16.44 -11.77
C ALA A 185 27.57 16.02 -10.30
N LEU A 186 26.84 15.01 -9.86
CA LEU A 186 26.87 14.51 -8.48
C LEU A 186 28.21 13.81 -8.18
N ARG A 187 28.78 13.07 -9.15
CA ARG A 187 30.08 12.42 -9.01
C ARG A 187 31.21 13.43 -8.79
N LYS A 188 31.15 14.60 -9.45
CA LYS A 188 32.14 15.68 -9.33
C LYS A 188 31.90 16.58 -8.11
N GLY A 189 30.65 16.76 -7.72
CA GLY A 189 30.25 17.60 -6.60
C GLY A 189 29.34 16.84 -5.60
N PRO A 190 29.83 15.80 -4.92
CA PRO A 190 28.98 14.97 -4.04
C PRO A 190 28.36 15.74 -2.86
N GLN A 191 28.93 16.89 -2.50
CA GLN A 191 28.38 17.80 -1.49
C GLN A 191 27.22 18.68 -2.00
N MET A 192 26.92 18.65 -3.29
CA MET A 192 25.85 19.44 -3.92
C MET A 192 24.53 18.65 -3.87
N THR A 193 23.97 18.51 -2.69
CA THR A 193 22.81 17.65 -2.40
C THR A 193 21.57 18.00 -3.23
N ASP A 194 21.35 19.25 -3.59
CA ASP A 194 20.25 19.68 -4.48
C ASP A 194 20.31 19.01 -5.86
N ILE A 195 21.51 18.68 -6.36
CA ILE A 195 21.68 17.94 -7.61
C ILE A 195 21.13 16.51 -7.47
N GLY A 196 21.39 15.86 -6.34
CA GLY A 196 20.86 14.54 -6.03
C GLY A 196 19.34 14.53 -5.96
N VAL A 197 18.73 15.55 -5.34
CA VAL A 197 17.27 15.71 -5.32
C VAL A 197 16.71 15.89 -6.74
N ALA A 198 17.32 16.74 -7.56
CA ALA A 198 16.88 16.97 -8.94
C ALA A 198 17.03 15.72 -9.82
N TRP A 199 18.05 14.89 -9.55
CA TRP A 199 18.21 13.60 -10.22
C TRP A 199 17.18 12.57 -9.78
N ALA A 200 16.86 12.49 -8.47
CA ALA A 200 15.77 11.67 -7.96
C ALA A 200 14.42 12.07 -8.57
N ASP A 201 14.18 13.37 -8.79
CA ASP A 201 12.98 13.87 -9.48
C ASP A 201 12.88 13.37 -10.93
N LEU A 202 14.00 13.22 -11.64
CA LEU A 202 13.99 12.62 -12.98
C LEU A 202 13.54 11.16 -12.91
N PHE A 203 14.02 10.39 -11.92
CA PHE A 203 13.64 9.00 -11.74
C PHE A 203 12.17 8.85 -11.34
N LEU A 204 11.67 9.68 -10.42
CA LEU A 204 10.26 9.71 -10.04
C LEU A 204 9.36 10.02 -11.24
N GLN A 205 9.72 10.96 -12.08
CA GLN A 205 9.01 11.28 -13.30
C GLN A 205 8.89 10.08 -14.25
N LYS A 206 9.87 9.15 -14.21
CA LYS A 206 9.92 7.95 -15.07
C LYS A 206 9.46 6.67 -14.39
N TYR A 207 8.92 6.77 -13.17
CA TYR A 207 8.50 5.64 -12.34
C TYR A 207 9.64 4.66 -12.00
N ALA A 208 10.86 5.15 -11.98
CA ALA A 208 12.06 4.41 -11.57
C ALA A 208 12.35 4.66 -10.07
N ALA A 209 11.36 4.40 -9.22
CA ALA A 209 11.36 4.79 -7.81
C ALA A 209 12.55 4.21 -7.02
N ALA A 210 12.98 2.98 -7.31
CA ALA A 210 14.15 2.38 -6.65
C ALA A 210 15.45 3.17 -6.90
N LEU A 211 15.61 3.73 -8.11
CA LEU A 211 16.77 4.60 -8.42
C LEU A 211 16.64 5.96 -7.72
N ALA A 212 15.41 6.48 -7.58
CA ALA A 212 15.17 7.69 -6.82
C ALA A 212 15.52 7.49 -5.34
N GLU A 213 15.08 6.38 -4.73
CA GLU A 213 15.38 6.00 -3.35
C GLU A 213 16.89 5.93 -3.10
N GLN A 214 17.59 5.16 -3.92
CA GLN A 214 19.05 5.03 -3.84
C GLN A 214 19.77 6.38 -3.94
N THR A 215 19.32 7.25 -4.86
CA THR A 215 19.91 8.58 -5.03
C THR A 215 19.69 9.47 -3.80
N LEU A 216 18.50 9.42 -3.20
CA LEU A 216 18.18 10.18 -1.99
C LEU A 216 18.92 9.66 -0.76
N GLU A 217 19.17 8.36 -0.66
CA GLU A 217 20.02 7.79 0.40
C GLU A 217 21.45 8.36 0.35
N GLU A 218 22.02 8.55 -0.84
CA GLU A 218 23.32 9.22 -0.97
C GLU A 218 23.26 10.70 -0.55
N VAL A 219 22.14 11.39 -0.83
CA VAL A 219 21.93 12.77 -0.33
C VAL A 219 21.91 12.79 1.20
N PHE A 220 21.24 11.86 1.87
CA PHE A 220 21.16 11.81 3.33
C PHE A 220 22.50 11.50 4.00
N LYS A 221 23.45 10.81 3.35
CA LYS A 221 24.80 10.62 3.87
C LYS A 221 25.56 11.93 4.02
N VAL A 222 25.23 12.93 3.20
CA VAL A 222 25.86 14.27 3.23
C VAL A 222 25.02 15.24 4.07
N ASN A 223 23.73 15.28 3.85
CA ASN A 223 22.78 16.17 4.50
C ASN A 223 21.55 15.38 5.00
N PRO A 224 21.62 14.85 6.21
CA PRO A 224 20.50 14.06 6.78
C PRO A 224 19.24 14.89 7.10
N ASN A 225 19.32 16.22 7.04
CA ASN A 225 18.21 17.12 7.33
C ASN A 225 17.72 17.88 6.09
N HIS A 226 18.04 17.40 4.88
CA HIS A 226 17.65 18.10 3.64
C HIS A 226 16.13 18.05 3.43
N PRO A 227 15.41 19.20 3.53
CA PRO A 227 13.94 19.19 3.55
C PRO A 227 13.32 18.67 2.27
N ASP A 228 13.84 19.03 1.09
CA ASP A 228 13.31 18.55 -0.18
C ASP A 228 13.68 17.07 -0.46
N ALA A 229 14.82 16.59 0.06
CA ALA A 229 15.13 15.17 -0.04
C ALA A 229 14.17 14.32 0.80
N HIS A 230 13.81 14.77 2.01
CA HIS A 230 12.78 14.12 2.82
C HIS A 230 11.41 14.16 2.13
N ALA A 231 11.00 15.29 1.56
CA ALA A 231 9.75 15.37 0.82
C ALA A 231 9.76 14.44 -0.41
N ALA A 232 10.88 14.38 -1.14
CA ALA A 232 11.05 13.46 -2.28
C ALA A 232 11.01 11.99 -1.84
N MET A 233 11.65 11.64 -0.72
CA MET A 233 11.60 10.27 -0.19
C MET A 233 10.17 9.88 0.21
N ALA A 234 9.40 10.80 0.78
CA ALA A 234 7.98 10.56 1.05
C ALA A 234 7.19 10.24 -0.24
N GLU A 235 7.46 10.94 -1.35
CA GLU A 235 6.86 10.65 -2.66
C GLU A 235 7.29 9.27 -3.20
N VAL A 236 8.58 8.89 -3.05
CA VAL A 236 9.09 7.55 -3.41
C VAL A 236 8.33 6.47 -2.66
N ILE A 237 8.16 6.62 -1.34
CA ILE A 237 7.46 5.64 -0.49
C ILE A 237 5.98 5.53 -0.87
N LEU A 238 5.31 6.65 -1.15
CA LEU A 238 3.94 6.66 -1.64
C LEU A 238 3.78 5.92 -2.98
N GLU A 239 4.77 6.01 -3.85
CA GLU A 239 4.72 5.36 -5.17
C GLU A 239 5.03 3.86 -5.11
N THR A 240 5.88 3.41 -4.18
CA THR A 240 6.38 2.02 -4.12
C THR A 240 5.58 1.14 -3.17
N ARG A 241 5.51 1.50 -1.89
CA ARG A 241 4.99 0.63 -0.83
C ARG A 241 3.83 1.22 -0.03
N TYR A 242 3.52 2.48 -0.26
CA TYR A 242 2.43 3.20 0.41
C TYR A 242 2.47 3.10 1.96
N ASP A 243 3.68 3.05 2.52
CA ASP A 243 3.92 3.03 3.97
C ASP A 243 3.71 4.43 4.56
N LEU A 244 2.51 4.70 5.04
CA LEU A 244 2.13 6.03 5.55
C LEU A 244 2.85 6.41 6.85
N ALA A 245 3.36 5.45 7.63
CA ALA A 245 4.17 5.74 8.81
C ALA A 245 5.54 6.29 8.39
N ALA A 246 6.22 5.62 7.46
CA ALA A 246 7.49 6.09 6.90
C ALA A 246 7.31 7.41 6.14
N VAL A 247 6.22 7.56 5.39
CA VAL A 247 5.88 8.84 4.72
C VAL A 247 5.76 9.98 5.73
N ARG A 248 5.00 9.78 6.82
CA ARG A 248 4.85 10.78 7.88
C ARG A 248 6.18 11.16 8.50
N HIS A 249 7.03 10.17 8.81
CA HIS A 249 8.37 10.42 9.34
C HIS A 249 9.17 11.38 8.46
N HIS A 250 9.19 11.13 7.15
CA HIS A 250 9.91 12.01 6.22
C HIS A 250 9.25 13.38 6.05
N LEU A 251 7.92 13.46 5.99
CA LEU A 251 7.24 14.76 5.91
C LEU A 251 7.45 15.62 7.17
N ASP A 252 7.42 15.00 8.35
CA ASP A 252 7.67 15.71 9.61
C ASP A 252 9.12 16.15 9.72
N ALA A 253 10.09 15.37 9.26
CA ALA A 253 11.50 15.78 9.17
C ALA A 253 11.68 16.99 8.23
N ALA A 254 11.06 16.99 7.06
CA ALA A 254 11.07 18.13 6.13
C ALA A 254 10.48 19.39 6.77
N LEU A 255 9.31 19.25 7.41
CA LEU A 255 8.58 20.37 8.02
C LEU A 255 9.19 20.86 9.34
N ALA A 256 9.97 20.04 10.04
CA ALA A 256 10.76 20.45 11.19
C ALA A 256 11.87 21.45 10.79
N VAL A 257 12.48 21.25 9.62
CA VAL A 257 13.47 22.19 9.07
C VAL A 257 12.78 23.40 8.42
N ASN A 258 11.78 23.14 7.58
CA ASN A 258 11.06 24.18 6.84
C ASN A 258 9.54 23.98 6.97
N PRO A 259 8.89 24.63 7.96
CA PRO A 259 7.44 24.52 8.14
C PRO A 259 6.60 25.00 6.94
N LYS A 260 7.23 25.70 5.99
CA LYS A 260 6.62 26.22 4.76
C LYS A 260 7.06 25.44 3.51
N ASN A 261 7.68 24.28 3.66
CA ASN A 261 8.12 23.48 2.53
C ASN A 261 6.92 23.08 1.67
N ALA A 262 6.80 23.72 0.50
CA ALA A 262 5.65 23.53 -0.38
C ALA A 262 5.52 22.08 -0.87
N ARG A 263 6.64 21.38 -1.15
CA ARG A 263 6.65 19.99 -1.60
C ARG A 263 6.10 19.07 -0.51
N ALA A 264 6.59 19.17 0.71
CA ALA A 264 6.13 18.37 1.84
C ALA A 264 4.65 18.62 2.18
N LEU A 265 4.22 19.91 2.15
CA LEU A 265 2.81 20.26 2.37
C LEU A 265 1.90 19.71 1.26
N LYS A 266 2.30 19.77 -0.02
CA LYS A 266 1.54 19.19 -1.13
C LYS A 266 1.47 17.66 -1.03
N ALA A 267 2.56 16.99 -0.66
CA ALA A 267 2.54 15.55 -0.42
C ALA A 267 1.60 15.18 0.74
N ARG A 268 1.58 15.96 1.85
CA ARG A 268 0.60 15.80 2.94
C ARG A 268 -0.83 16.01 2.44
N ALA A 269 -1.09 17.07 1.69
CA ALA A 269 -2.41 17.34 1.14
C ALA A 269 -2.89 16.24 0.18
N SER A 270 -1.99 15.61 -0.58
CA SER A 270 -2.33 14.46 -1.43
C SER A 270 -2.88 13.28 -0.60
N ILE A 271 -2.25 12.99 0.53
CA ILE A 271 -2.73 11.94 1.46
C ILE A 271 -4.08 12.33 2.06
N GLU A 272 -4.23 13.58 2.50
CA GLU A 272 -5.49 14.10 3.05
C GLU A 272 -6.63 14.03 2.01
N ILE A 273 -6.34 14.29 0.73
CA ILE A 273 -7.30 14.12 -0.39
C ILE A 273 -7.69 12.64 -0.54
N ASP A 274 -6.72 11.73 -0.53
CA ASP A 274 -6.96 10.30 -0.65
C ASP A 274 -7.77 9.73 0.55
N GLN A 275 -7.66 10.37 1.71
CA GLN A 275 -8.46 10.06 2.91
C GLN A 275 -9.83 10.73 2.95
N ASN A 276 -10.21 11.49 1.93
CA ASN A 276 -11.41 12.32 1.88
C ASN A 276 -11.49 13.37 3.02
N GLN A 277 -10.32 13.81 3.52
CA GLN A 277 -10.20 14.85 4.55
C GLN A 277 -10.17 16.25 3.90
N TRP A 278 -11.27 16.60 3.23
CA TRP A 278 -11.36 17.78 2.35
C TRP A 278 -10.97 19.09 3.02
N GLU A 279 -11.44 19.33 4.25
CA GLU A 279 -11.13 20.54 5.02
C GLU A 279 -9.66 20.56 5.49
N GLY A 280 -9.09 19.40 5.82
CA GLY A 280 -7.68 19.24 6.15
C GLY A 280 -6.82 19.59 4.96
N ALA A 281 -7.03 18.92 3.83
CA ALA A 281 -6.32 19.15 2.57
C ALA A 281 -6.41 20.62 2.13
N THR A 282 -7.59 21.23 2.24
CA THR A 282 -7.78 22.64 1.90
C THR A 282 -6.93 23.53 2.79
N ARG A 283 -6.91 23.34 4.12
CA ARG A 283 -6.06 24.13 5.04
C ARG A 283 -4.57 23.94 4.76
N THR A 284 -4.15 22.72 4.46
CA THR A 284 -2.74 22.42 4.12
C THR A 284 -2.34 23.14 2.84
N LEU A 285 -3.18 23.11 1.79
CA LEU A 285 -2.94 23.82 0.54
C LEU A 285 -3.02 25.34 0.69
N ASP A 286 -3.89 25.85 1.55
CA ASP A 286 -3.96 27.28 1.86
C ASP A 286 -2.67 27.77 2.54
N THR A 287 -1.99 26.91 3.31
CA THR A 287 -0.66 27.22 3.86
C THR A 287 0.38 27.39 2.75
N VAL A 288 0.36 26.56 1.72
CA VAL A 288 1.23 26.71 0.53
C VAL A 288 0.89 28.01 -0.20
N LEU A 289 -0.39 28.28 -0.45
CA LEU A 289 -0.85 29.45 -1.21
C LEU A 289 -0.67 30.77 -0.42
N ALA A 290 -0.60 30.74 0.89
CA ALA A 290 -0.24 31.89 1.70
C ALA A 290 1.23 32.34 1.48
N VAL A 291 2.13 31.41 1.13
CA VAL A 291 3.52 31.71 0.77
C VAL A 291 3.63 32.05 -0.71
N ASN A 292 3.06 31.18 -1.56
CA ASN A 292 3.08 31.31 -3.01
C ASN A 292 1.67 31.21 -3.61
N LYS A 293 1.02 32.37 -3.79
CA LYS A 293 -0.34 32.43 -4.39
C LYS A 293 -0.39 31.98 -5.87
N GLU A 294 0.78 31.85 -6.50
CA GLU A 294 0.94 31.42 -7.90
C GLU A 294 1.39 29.94 -8.01
N ASP A 295 1.36 29.14 -6.91
CA ASP A 295 1.63 27.71 -6.96
C ASP A 295 0.50 26.97 -7.71
N VAL A 296 0.72 26.77 -9.01
CA VAL A 296 -0.30 26.17 -9.92
C VAL A 296 -0.62 24.72 -9.54
N GLU A 297 0.31 24.00 -8.91
CA GLU A 297 0.07 22.63 -8.47
C GLU A 297 -0.85 22.60 -7.23
N ALA A 298 -0.63 23.48 -6.24
CA ALA A 298 -1.52 23.63 -5.09
C ALA A 298 -2.94 24.03 -5.53
N ILE A 299 -3.04 24.94 -6.53
CA ILE A 299 -4.33 25.33 -7.13
C ILE A 299 -4.97 24.11 -7.83
N ALA A 300 -4.21 23.31 -8.58
CA ALA A 300 -4.71 22.09 -9.24
C ALA A 300 -5.18 21.04 -8.22
N MET A 301 -4.50 20.92 -7.08
CA MET A 301 -4.94 20.04 -6.00
C MET A 301 -6.24 20.54 -5.35
N LYS A 302 -6.45 21.84 -5.18
CA LYS A 302 -7.74 22.39 -4.75
C LYS A 302 -8.83 22.14 -5.79
N ALA A 303 -8.52 22.31 -7.09
CA ALA A 303 -9.44 21.93 -8.16
C ALA A 303 -9.81 20.44 -8.07
N THR A 304 -8.85 19.56 -7.73
CA THR A 304 -9.10 18.12 -7.54
C THR A 304 -10.11 17.86 -6.43
N ILE A 305 -10.00 18.54 -5.28
CA ILE A 305 -10.97 18.40 -4.18
C ILE A 305 -12.39 18.73 -4.67
N HIS A 306 -12.56 19.83 -5.38
CA HIS A 306 -13.87 20.24 -5.91
C HIS A 306 -14.39 19.28 -6.98
N TRP A 307 -13.50 18.78 -7.85
CA TRP A 307 -13.86 17.79 -8.87
C TRP A 307 -14.33 16.46 -8.25
N LEU A 308 -13.64 15.97 -7.22
CA LEU A 308 -14.01 14.73 -6.51
C LEU A 308 -15.37 14.86 -5.84
N ARG A 309 -15.73 16.04 -5.35
CA ARG A 309 -17.03 16.36 -4.73
C ARG A 309 -18.10 16.70 -5.75
N ASP A 310 -17.82 16.59 -7.04
CA ASP A 310 -18.73 16.96 -8.15
C ASP A 310 -19.16 18.44 -8.11
N ASP A 311 -18.37 19.33 -7.48
CA ASP A 311 -18.59 20.79 -7.45
C ASP A 311 -17.98 21.44 -8.70
N THR A 312 -18.70 21.34 -9.81
CA THR A 312 -18.24 21.82 -11.10
C THR A 312 -17.91 23.32 -11.11
N GLY A 313 -18.69 24.13 -10.34
CA GLY A 313 -18.50 25.58 -10.31
C GLY A 313 -17.15 25.98 -9.69
N LEU A 314 -16.83 25.41 -8.54
CA LEU A 314 -15.56 25.64 -7.86
C LEU A 314 -14.38 25.02 -8.61
N TYR A 315 -14.57 23.84 -9.18
CA TYR A 315 -13.56 23.22 -10.05
C TYR A 315 -13.15 24.14 -11.21
N GLU A 316 -14.11 24.68 -11.97
CA GLU A 316 -13.83 25.58 -13.09
C GLU A 316 -13.21 26.90 -12.62
N ALA A 317 -13.56 27.39 -11.43
CA ALA A 317 -12.96 28.58 -10.85
C ALA A 317 -11.47 28.38 -10.53
N GLU A 318 -11.09 27.28 -9.88
CA GLU A 318 -9.68 26.96 -9.59
C GLU A 318 -8.89 26.68 -10.89
N LYS A 319 -9.47 25.93 -11.83
CA LYS A 319 -8.88 25.71 -13.15
C LYS A 319 -8.58 27.02 -13.89
N LYS A 320 -9.50 27.99 -13.87
CA LYS A 320 -9.30 29.32 -14.45
C LYS A 320 -8.14 30.07 -13.79
N LYS A 321 -7.98 29.96 -12.47
CA LYS A 321 -6.85 30.58 -11.74
C LYS A 321 -5.52 29.98 -12.20
N ALA A 322 -5.42 28.64 -12.28
CA ALA A 322 -4.21 27.96 -12.73
C ALA A 322 -3.81 28.38 -14.16
N PHE A 323 -4.77 28.41 -15.09
CA PHE A 323 -4.51 28.79 -16.49
C PHE A 323 -4.25 30.30 -16.67
N ALA A 324 -4.67 31.15 -15.74
CA ALA A 324 -4.30 32.56 -15.76
C ALA A 324 -2.81 32.78 -15.43
N ILE A 325 -2.22 31.88 -14.63
CA ILE A 325 -0.79 31.89 -14.25
C ILE A 325 0.02 31.18 -15.34
N ASN A 326 -0.39 29.99 -15.72
CA ASN A 326 0.29 29.16 -16.72
C ASN A 326 -0.73 28.59 -17.73
N PRO A 327 -0.94 29.23 -18.88
CA PRO A 327 -1.88 28.76 -19.90
C PRO A 327 -1.55 27.37 -20.50
N ALA A 328 -0.30 26.91 -20.36
CA ALA A 328 0.18 25.63 -20.85
C ALA A 328 0.23 24.54 -19.76
N TYR A 329 -0.38 24.76 -18.59
CA TYR A 329 -0.30 23.84 -17.45
C TYR A 329 -1.19 22.60 -17.62
N ALA A 330 -0.84 21.75 -18.58
CA ALA A 330 -1.53 20.49 -18.86
C ALA A 330 -1.54 19.52 -17.65
N GLN A 331 -0.56 19.66 -16.77
CA GLN A 331 -0.45 18.84 -15.54
C GLN A 331 -1.68 18.95 -14.63
N LEU A 332 -2.46 20.03 -14.69
CA LEU A 332 -3.71 20.16 -13.94
C LEU A 332 -4.65 18.98 -14.19
N TYR A 333 -4.90 18.65 -15.45
CA TYR A 333 -5.79 17.55 -15.81
C TYR A 333 -5.24 16.20 -15.30
N ARG A 334 -3.93 16.01 -15.34
CA ARG A 334 -3.26 14.80 -14.87
C ARG A 334 -3.34 14.64 -13.35
N VAL A 335 -3.22 15.74 -12.57
CA VAL A 335 -3.40 15.73 -11.11
C VAL A 335 -4.80 15.24 -10.76
N VAL A 336 -5.83 15.78 -11.43
CA VAL A 336 -7.23 15.34 -11.25
C VAL A 336 -7.42 13.89 -11.69
N ALA A 337 -6.86 13.49 -12.85
CA ALA A 337 -6.98 12.13 -13.38
C ALA A 337 -6.39 11.07 -12.44
N ARG A 338 -5.26 11.35 -11.78
CA ARG A 338 -4.66 10.42 -10.80
C ARG A 338 -5.59 10.17 -9.60
N SER A 339 -6.25 11.19 -9.09
CA SER A 339 -7.25 11.05 -8.03
C SER A 339 -8.53 10.36 -8.54
N ALA A 340 -8.96 10.65 -9.77
CA ALA A 340 -10.07 9.94 -10.40
C ALA A 340 -9.81 8.43 -10.52
N VAL A 341 -8.58 8.01 -10.84
CA VAL A 341 -8.18 6.59 -10.87
C VAL A 341 -8.34 5.93 -9.49
N ARG A 342 -7.97 6.62 -8.41
CA ARG A 342 -8.10 6.08 -7.04
C ARG A 342 -9.54 5.89 -6.61
N GLU A 343 -10.44 6.76 -7.09
CA GLU A 343 -11.89 6.69 -6.86
C GLU A 343 -12.63 5.85 -7.91
N HIS A 344 -11.95 4.97 -8.63
CA HIS A 344 -12.53 4.09 -9.68
C HIS A 344 -13.27 4.83 -10.81
N ARG A 345 -13.06 6.14 -10.97
CA ARG A 345 -13.66 6.99 -12.01
C ARG A 345 -12.84 6.91 -13.32
N TYR A 346 -12.58 5.69 -13.81
CA TYR A 346 -11.63 5.43 -14.90
C TYR A 346 -12.01 6.08 -16.23
N VAL A 347 -13.30 6.13 -16.58
CA VAL A 347 -13.76 6.80 -17.83
C VAL A 347 -13.40 8.28 -17.78
N GLU A 348 -13.70 8.94 -16.68
CA GLU A 348 -13.39 10.36 -16.47
C GLU A 348 -11.88 10.60 -16.40
N ALA A 349 -11.13 9.69 -15.79
CA ALA A 349 -9.67 9.78 -15.77
C ALA A 349 -9.05 9.73 -17.17
N VAL A 350 -9.53 8.84 -18.05
CA VAL A 350 -9.08 8.76 -19.44
C VAL A 350 -9.38 10.06 -20.18
N GLU A 351 -10.57 10.64 -20.03
CA GLU A 351 -10.93 11.90 -20.68
C GLU A 351 -10.07 13.07 -20.17
N LEU A 352 -9.76 13.13 -18.87
CA LEU A 352 -8.84 14.11 -18.29
C LEU A 352 -7.43 13.98 -18.88
N GLU A 353 -6.89 12.77 -18.98
CA GLU A 353 -5.57 12.54 -19.60
C GLU A 353 -5.57 12.96 -21.08
N LYS A 354 -6.67 12.73 -21.81
CA LYS A 354 -6.82 13.20 -23.21
C LYS A 354 -6.88 14.73 -23.29
N GLU A 355 -7.55 15.43 -22.38
CA GLU A 355 -7.52 16.88 -22.30
C GLU A 355 -6.10 17.41 -22.00
N ALA A 356 -5.33 16.70 -21.15
CA ALA A 356 -3.93 17.03 -20.93
C ALA A 356 -3.10 16.93 -22.22
N VAL A 357 -3.28 15.84 -23.00
CA VAL A 357 -2.59 15.64 -24.29
C VAL A 357 -3.04 16.66 -25.35
N LYS A 358 -4.31 17.03 -25.38
CA LYS A 358 -4.82 18.05 -26.27
C LYS A 358 -4.18 19.42 -26.01
N LEU A 359 -3.96 19.77 -24.74
CA LEU A 359 -3.28 21.01 -24.35
C LEU A 359 -1.77 20.95 -24.63
N LYS A 360 -1.15 19.77 -24.40
CA LYS A 360 0.28 19.53 -24.62
C LYS A 360 0.46 18.22 -25.40
N PRO A 361 0.57 18.30 -26.76
CA PRO A 361 0.63 17.12 -27.62
C PRO A 361 1.84 16.19 -27.42
N ASP A 362 2.90 16.65 -26.77
CA ASP A 362 4.10 15.88 -26.39
C ASP A 362 4.10 15.48 -24.91
N PHE A 363 2.90 15.36 -24.30
CA PHE A 363 2.77 14.95 -22.90
C PHE A 363 2.67 13.42 -22.80
N TYR A 364 3.81 12.76 -22.93
CA TYR A 364 3.91 11.30 -23.01
C TYR A 364 3.44 10.58 -21.74
N GLU A 365 3.64 11.19 -20.57
CA GLU A 365 3.14 10.65 -19.30
C GLU A 365 1.60 10.64 -19.24
N ALA A 366 0.93 11.63 -19.82
CA ALA A 366 -0.53 11.65 -19.93
C ALA A 366 -1.02 10.62 -20.95
N MET A 367 -0.28 10.41 -22.06
CA MET A 367 -0.59 9.33 -23.00
C MET A 367 -0.49 7.96 -22.33
N ALA A 368 0.55 7.72 -21.52
CA ALA A 368 0.66 6.49 -20.73
C ALA A 368 -0.50 6.35 -19.75
N GLY A 369 -0.88 7.44 -19.06
CA GLY A 369 -2.04 7.48 -18.16
C GLY A 369 -3.35 7.08 -18.84
N ALA A 370 -3.62 7.64 -20.03
CA ALA A 370 -4.77 7.28 -20.85
C ALA A 370 -4.72 5.79 -21.28
N GLY A 371 -3.56 5.29 -21.71
CA GLY A 371 -3.37 3.89 -22.10
C GLY A 371 -3.67 2.93 -20.95
N LEU A 372 -3.09 3.16 -19.79
CA LEU A 372 -3.39 2.35 -18.57
C LEU A 372 -4.87 2.47 -18.16
N GLY A 373 -5.47 3.65 -18.30
CA GLY A 373 -6.90 3.87 -18.05
C GLY A 373 -7.78 3.03 -18.96
N TYR A 374 -7.50 2.98 -20.26
CA TYR A 374 -8.21 2.13 -21.20
C TYR A 374 -8.07 0.64 -20.87
N LEU A 375 -6.89 0.19 -20.47
CA LEU A 375 -6.69 -1.20 -20.03
C LEU A 375 -7.55 -1.55 -18.80
N ARG A 376 -7.72 -0.63 -17.84
CA ARG A 376 -8.61 -0.80 -16.69
C ARG A 376 -10.09 -0.89 -17.10
N LEU A 377 -10.46 -0.23 -18.18
CA LEU A 377 -11.80 -0.32 -18.77
C LEU A 377 -11.99 -1.58 -19.65
N GLY A 378 -10.97 -2.44 -19.81
CA GLY A 378 -11.01 -3.63 -20.67
C GLY A 378 -10.87 -3.33 -22.18
N MET A 379 -10.51 -2.11 -22.54
CA MET A 379 -10.31 -1.64 -23.91
C MET A 379 -8.83 -1.81 -24.28
N GLU A 380 -8.43 -3.08 -24.48
CA GLU A 380 -7.02 -3.46 -24.66
C GLU A 380 -6.39 -2.82 -25.91
N LYS A 381 -7.12 -2.78 -27.02
CA LYS A 381 -6.62 -2.21 -28.28
C LYS A 381 -6.28 -0.74 -28.11
N GLU A 382 -7.24 0.05 -27.62
CA GLU A 382 -7.06 1.49 -27.36
C GLU A 382 -5.96 1.73 -26.33
N GLY A 383 -5.92 0.89 -25.28
CA GLY A 383 -4.89 0.97 -24.26
C GLY A 383 -3.49 0.82 -24.82
N ILE A 384 -3.26 -0.20 -25.65
CA ILE A 384 -1.97 -0.45 -26.31
C ILE A 384 -1.64 0.69 -27.29
N GLU A 385 -2.60 1.16 -28.10
CA GLU A 385 -2.38 2.27 -29.03
C GLU A 385 -1.91 3.56 -28.31
N TRP A 386 -2.46 3.88 -27.15
CA TRP A 386 -2.06 5.04 -26.35
C TRP A 386 -0.70 4.84 -25.69
N LEU A 387 -0.41 3.64 -25.18
CA LEU A 387 0.91 3.29 -24.65
C LEU A 387 1.99 3.35 -25.74
N ASP A 388 1.69 2.93 -26.97
CA ASP A 388 2.60 3.05 -28.11
C ASP A 388 2.94 4.50 -28.42
N LYS A 389 1.93 5.37 -28.46
CA LYS A 389 2.16 6.81 -28.66
C LYS A 389 3.05 7.39 -27.56
N SER A 390 2.85 6.97 -26.31
CA SER A 390 3.73 7.35 -25.21
C SER A 390 5.16 6.85 -25.42
N TRP A 391 5.31 5.57 -25.78
CA TRP A 391 6.61 4.90 -25.94
C TRP A 391 7.47 5.47 -27.06
N VAL A 392 6.84 5.89 -28.15
CA VAL A 392 7.57 6.53 -29.28
C VAL A 392 8.32 7.78 -28.83
N GLY A 393 7.77 8.54 -27.91
CA GLY A 393 8.37 9.79 -27.43
C GLY A 393 9.07 9.71 -26.09
N ASP A 394 8.79 8.68 -25.29
CA ASP A 394 9.39 8.47 -23.96
C ASP A 394 9.62 6.98 -23.67
N GLN A 395 10.80 6.50 -24.05
CA GLN A 395 11.22 5.10 -23.83
C GLN A 395 11.72 4.81 -22.40
N TYR A 396 11.63 5.79 -21.50
CA TYR A 396 12.07 5.66 -20.11
C TYR A 396 10.92 5.55 -19.12
N ASN A 397 9.67 5.56 -19.58
CA ASN A 397 8.50 5.34 -18.74
C ASN A 397 8.36 3.85 -18.40
N VAL A 398 8.80 3.45 -17.19
CA VAL A 398 8.84 2.06 -16.75
C VAL A 398 7.47 1.40 -16.80
N ARG A 399 6.40 2.11 -16.42
CA ARG A 399 5.03 1.56 -16.47
C ARG A 399 4.58 1.26 -17.90
N ALA A 400 4.87 2.15 -18.82
CA ALA A 400 4.53 1.95 -20.23
C ALA A 400 5.31 0.77 -20.83
N SER A 401 6.63 0.71 -20.57
CA SER A 401 7.49 -0.38 -21.03
C SER A 401 7.01 -1.73 -20.53
N ASN A 402 6.91 -1.89 -19.21
CA ASN A 402 6.47 -3.16 -18.59
C ASN A 402 5.11 -3.62 -19.12
N THR A 403 4.17 -2.68 -19.27
CA THR A 403 2.82 -3.01 -19.74
C THR A 403 2.82 -3.43 -21.21
N LEU A 404 3.58 -2.75 -22.07
CA LEU A 404 3.72 -3.14 -23.48
C LEU A 404 4.37 -4.52 -23.61
N ASP A 405 5.42 -4.81 -22.84
CA ASP A 405 6.09 -6.12 -22.82
C ASP A 405 5.13 -7.23 -22.35
N LEU A 406 4.32 -6.95 -21.32
CA LEU A 406 3.30 -7.88 -20.85
C LEU A 406 2.30 -8.23 -21.96
N PHE A 407 1.74 -7.23 -22.65
CA PHE A 407 0.71 -7.45 -23.67
C PHE A 407 1.24 -7.99 -25.00
N ARG A 408 2.49 -7.69 -25.35
CA ARG A 408 3.09 -8.08 -26.64
C ARG A 408 3.85 -9.41 -26.57
N GLU A 409 4.50 -9.67 -25.45
CA GLU A 409 5.39 -10.81 -25.31
C GLU A 409 4.83 -11.87 -24.37
N THR A 410 4.42 -11.47 -23.16
CA THR A 410 4.04 -12.43 -22.11
C THR A 410 2.65 -13.03 -22.35
N ILE A 411 1.63 -12.18 -22.52
CA ILE A 411 0.25 -12.65 -22.67
C ILE A 411 0.09 -13.55 -23.91
N PRO A 412 0.57 -13.19 -25.12
CA PRO A 412 0.38 -14.05 -26.30
C PRO A 412 1.04 -15.42 -26.20
N LYS A 413 2.11 -15.54 -25.43
CA LYS A 413 2.87 -16.79 -25.30
C LYS A 413 2.33 -17.69 -24.20
N HIS A 414 1.89 -17.11 -23.08
CA HIS A 414 1.61 -17.86 -21.84
C HIS A 414 0.14 -17.88 -21.43
N TYR A 415 -0.71 -17.10 -22.07
CA TYR A 415 -2.12 -16.97 -21.67
C TYR A 415 -3.08 -17.22 -22.83
N THR A 416 -4.25 -17.74 -22.48
CA THR A 416 -5.34 -17.99 -23.42
C THR A 416 -6.64 -17.40 -22.89
N THR A 417 -7.49 -16.93 -23.78
CA THR A 417 -8.78 -16.32 -23.45
C THR A 417 -9.91 -17.28 -23.79
N ALA A 418 -10.87 -17.44 -22.89
CA ALA A 418 -12.12 -18.16 -23.08
C ALA A 418 -13.31 -17.23 -22.87
N MET A 419 -14.45 -17.55 -23.49
CA MET A 419 -15.71 -16.82 -23.34
C MET A 419 -16.73 -17.72 -22.66
N THR A 420 -17.41 -17.19 -21.65
CA THR A 420 -18.61 -17.78 -21.09
C THR A 420 -19.82 -16.90 -21.42
N LYS A 421 -20.98 -17.16 -20.81
CA LYS A 421 -22.15 -16.31 -21.00
C LYS A 421 -21.97 -14.88 -20.48
N SER A 422 -21.34 -14.76 -19.30
CA SER A 422 -21.20 -13.47 -18.61
C SER A 422 -19.77 -12.93 -18.58
N PHE A 423 -18.77 -13.78 -18.87
CA PHE A 423 -17.35 -13.43 -18.67
C PHE A 423 -16.47 -13.67 -19.90
N ARG A 424 -15.43 -12.85 -20.02
CA ARG A 424 -14.25 -13.08 -20.83
C ARG A 424 -13.09 -13.38 -19.88
N ILE A 425 -12.57 -14.63 -19.92
CA ILE A 425 -11.62 -15.10 -18.91
C ILE A 425 -10.27 -15.40 -19.56
N ARG A 426 -9.20 -14.79 -19.02
CA ARG A 426 -7.81 -15.05 -19.37
C ARG A 426 -7.20 -16.00 -18.36
N TYR A 427 -6.66 -17.11 -18.82
CA TYR A 427 -5.98 -18.14 -18.03
C TYR A 427 -4.54 -18.28 -18.44
N ALA A 428 -3.67 -18.67 -17.52
CA ALA A 428 -2.40 -19.30 -17.87
C ALA A 428 -2.67 -20.58 -18.65
N ASN A 429 -1.91 -20.84 -19.73
CA ASN A 429 -2.15 -21.96 -20.65
C ASN A 429 -2.14 -23.30 -19.93
N GLU A 430 -1.24 -23.48 -18.95
CA GLU A 430 -1.07 -24.74 -18.21
C GLU A 430 -2.20 -24.99 -17.21
N GLU A 431 -2.80 -23.96 -16.66
CA GLU A 431 -3.88 -24.10 -15.66
C GLU A 431 -5.26 -24.29 -16.28
N LYS A 432 -5.48 -23.72 -17.46
CA LYS A 432 -6.81 -23.70 -18.10
C LYS A 432 -7.50 -25.06 -18.15
N PRO A 433 -6.83 -26.18 -18.55
CA PRO A 433 -7.51 -27.47 -18.69
C PRO A 433 -8.20 -27.95 -17.41
N VAL A 434 -7.67 -27.58 -16.25
CA VAL A 434 -8.22 -27.95 -14.94
C VAL A 434 -9.02 -26.80 -14.35
N PHE A 435 -8.43 -25.61 -14.28
CA PHE A 435 -9.01 -24.48 -13.53
C PHE A 435 -10.32 -23.98 -14.14
N SER A 436 -10.44 -23.95 -15.48
CA SER A 436 -11.68 -23.54 -16.14
C SER A 436 -12.89 -24.38 -15.73
N ARG A 437 -12.69 -25.67 -15.45
CA ARG A 437 -13.74 -26.61 -15.05
C ARG A 437 -14.42 -26.22 -13.71
N TYR A 438 -13.69 -25.55 -12.83
CA TYR A 438 -14.19 -25.08 -11.53
C TYR A 438 -14.57 -23.60 -11.55
N LEU A 439 -13.75 -22.76 -12.17
CA LEU A 439 -13.95 -21.31 -12.16
C LEU A 439 -15.20 -20.90 -12.95
N GLU A 440 -15.34 -21.37 -14.19
CA GLU A 440 -16.44 -20.93 -15.07
C GLU A 440 -17.84 -21.17 -14.45
N PRO A 441 -18.20 -22.38 -13.99
CA PRO A 441 -19.50 -22.61 -13.37
C PRO A 441 -19.67 -21.87 -12.04
N THR A 442 -18.58 -21.68 -11.29
CA THR A 442 -18.63 -20.92 -10.02
C THR A 442 -18.95 -19.46 -10.28
N MET A 443 -18.28 -18.83 -11.24
CA MET A 443 -18.47 -17.40 -11.55
C MET A 443 -19.84 -17.14 -12.20
N GLU A 444 -20.31 -18.01 -13.09
CA GLU A 444 -21.68 -17.85 -13.66
C GLU A 444 -22.76 -17.98 -12.58
N ARG A 445 -22.59 -18.87 -11.59
CA ARG A 445 -23.47 -18.97 -10.44
C ARG A 445 -23.40 -17.72 -9.58
N ALA A 446 -22.19 -17.25 -9.22
CA ALA A 446 -22.01 -16.04 -8.44
C ALA A 446 -22.68 -14.83 -9.10
N PHE A 447 -22.49 -14.67 -10.42
CA PHE A 447 -23.12 -13.62 -11.19
C PHE A 447 -24.65 -13.69 -11.14
N ALA A 448 -25.22 -14.88 -11.38
CA ALA A 448 -26.66 -15.07 -11.35
C ALA A 448 -27.26 -14.81 -9.95
N ASP A 449 -26.59 -15.25 -8.88
CA ASP A 449 -27.02 -15.05 -7.50
C ASP A 449 -27.01 -13.55 -7.14
N MET A 450 -25.94 -12.83 -7.52
CA MET A 450 -25.84 -11.39 -7.30
C MET A 450 -26.84 -10.60 -8.15
N VAL A 451 -27.04 -10.93 -9.45
CA VAL A 451 -28.08 -10.31 -10.28
C VAL A 451 -29.44 -10.38 -9.62
N LYS A 452 -29.79 -11.55 -9.09
CA LYS A 452 -31.07 -11.76 -8.39
C LYS A 452 -31.15 -10.92 -7.11
N ARG A 453 -30.08 -10.88 -6.30
CA ARG A 453 -30.04 -10.19 -5.01
C ARG A 453 -30.04 -8.67 -5.15
N TYR A 454 -29.26 -8.12 -6.10
CA TYR A 454 -29.17 -6.68 -6.33
C TYR A 454 -30.33 -6.14 -7.18
N GLY A 455 -31.06 -6.99 -7.91
CA GLY A 455 -32.03 -6.53 -8.91
C GLY A 455 -31.39 -5.66 -10.00
N PHE A 456 -30.13 -5.94 -10.31
CA PHE A 456 -29.28 -5.20 -11.25
C PHE A 456 -28.39 -6.17 -12.00
N SER A 457 -28.14 -5.91 -13.29
CA SER A 457 -27.20 -6.68 -14.09
C SER A 457 -26.07 -5.76 -14.56
N PRO A 458 -24.84 -6.01 -14.15
CA PRO A 458 -23.68 -5.31 -14.70
C PRO A 458 -23.53 -5.49 -16.21
N LYS A 459 -22.78 -4.60 -16.85
CA LYS A 459 -22.40 -4.74 -18.27
C LYS A 459 -21.58 -6.00 -18.45
N THR A 460 -21.91 -6.81 -19.46
CA THR A 460 -21.18 -8.04 -19.83
C THR A 460 -20.59 -7.91 -21.23
N PRO A 461 -19.52 -8.66 -21.58
CA PRO A 461 -18.79 -9.56 -20.66
C PRO A 461 -17.97 -8.79 -19.63
N ILE A 462 -17.91 -9.33 -18.39
CA ILE A 462 -16.93 -8.93 -17.39
C ILE A 462 -15.63 -9.63 -17.72
N THR A 463 -14.51 -8.90 -17.72
CA THR A 463 -13.21 -9.50 -17.98
C THR A 463 -12.59 -9.99 -16.68
N LEU A 464 -12.24 -11.28 -16.60
CA LEU A 464 -11.42 -11.87 -15.54
C LEU A 464 -10.04 -12.17 -16.10
N GLU A 465 -9.00 -11.71 -15.45
CA GLU A 465 -7.61 -11.95 -15.84
C GLU A 465 -6.85 -12.59 -14.68
N LEU A 466 -6.46 -13.85 -14.86
CA LEU A 466 -5.84 -14.67 -13.83
C LEU A 466 -4.38 -14.90 -14.16
N TYR A 467 -3.50 -14.45 -13.26
CA TYR A 467 -2.07 -14.47 -13.47
C TYR A 467 -1.38 -15.48 -12.56
N ALA A 468 -0.63 -16.41 -13.17
CA ALA A 468 0.19 -17.38 -12.46
C ALA A 468 1.52 -16.79 -11.95
N ASP A 469 1.91 -15.64 -12.47
CA ASP A 469 3.12 -14.92 -12.09
C ASP A 469 2.78 -13.59 -11.39
N ARG A 470 3.36 -13.36 -10.21
CA ARG A 470 3.10 -12.16 -9.40
C ARG A 470 3.54 -10.87 -10.09
N ALA A 471 4.68 -10.89 -10.79
CA ALA A 471 5.18 -9.72 -11.47
C ALA A 471 4.26 -9.34 -12.65
N ALA A 472 3.81 -10.33 -13.45
CA ALA A 472 2.83 -10.10 -14.51
C ALA A 472 1.51 -9.55 -13.98
N TYR A 473 1.03 -10.05 -12.84
CA TYR A 473 -0.14 -9.53 -12.15
C TYR A 473 0.04 -8.07 -11.72
N GLY A 474 1.17 -7.74 -11.09
CA GLY A 474 1.49 -6.39 -10.67
C GLY A 474 1.58 -5.42 -11.87
N VAL A 475 2.30 -5.82 -12.92
CA VAL A 475 2.42 -5.04 -14.16
C VAL A 475 1.04 -4.78 -14.79
N ARG A 476 0.18 -5.81 -14.85
CA ARG A 476 -1.18 -5.64 -15.39
C ARG A 476 -2.02 -4.67 -14.58
N THR A 477 -1.87 -4.68 -13.27
CA THR A 477 -2.71 -3.92 -12.35
C THR A 477 -2.27 -2.47 -12.21
N VAL A 478 -0.96 -2.25 -12.02
CA VAL A 478 -0.40 -0.92 -11.73
C VAL A 478 0.76 -0.50 -12.65
N GLY A 479 1.17 -1.34 -13.59
CA GLY A 479 2.31 -1.11 -14.48
C GLY A 479 3.68 -1.43 -13.84
N LEU A 480 3.70 -1.94 -12.61
CA LEU A 480 4.91 -2.26 -11.84
C LEU A 480 4.79 -3.69 -11.27
N PRO A 481 5.91 -4.42 -11.06
CA PRO A 481 5.88 -5.85 -10.72
C PRO A 481 5.37 -6.16 -9.31
N ASP A 482 5.41 -5.21 -8.39
CA ASP A 482 5.09 -5.45 -6.99
C ASP A 482 3.73 -4.88 -6.58
N ILE A 483 2.85 -5.77 -6.11
CA ILE A 483 1.57 -5.43 -5.51
C ILE A 483 1.21 -6.47 -4.43
N SER A 484 0.67 -6.01 -3.30
CA SER A 484 0.30 -6.89 -2.17
C SER A 484 -1.11 -7.47 -2.27
N ALA A 485 -2.01 -6.90 -3.09
CA ALA A 485 -3.38 -7.38 -3.25
C ALA A 485 -3.42 -8.77 -3.94
N LEU A 486 -4.43 -9.57 -3.62
CA LEU A 486 -4.69 -10.88 -4.26
C LEU A 486 -5.60 -10.76 -5.48
N GLY A 487 -6.48 -9.76 -5.47
CA GLY A 487 -7.36 -9.38 -6.56
C GLY A 487 -7.53 -7.87 -6.61
N VAL A 488 -7.91 -7.33 -7.76
CA VAL A 488 -8.27 -5.92 -7.94
C VAL A 488 -9.38 -5.80 -8.98
N CYS A 489 -10.45 -5.10 -8.62
CA CYS A 489 -11.58 -4.84 -9.50
C CYS A 489 -11.55 -3.40 -10.04
N PHE A 490 -11.63 -3.26 -11.35
CA PHE A 490 -11.75 -1.97 -12.06
C PHE A 490 -13.20 -1.69 -12.53
N GLY A 491 -14.19 -2.39 -11.98
CA GLY A 491 -15.60 -2.22 -12.33
C GLY A 491 -16.07 -2.99 -13.57
N GLN A 492 -15.24 -3.16 -14.60
CA GLN A 492 -15.50 -3.99 -15.78
C GLN A 492 -14.46 -5.11 -15.96
N VAL A 493 -13.31 -4.93 -15.33
CA VAL A 493 -12.18 -5.87 -15.36
C VAL A 493 -11.83 -6.24 -13.93
N ILE A 494 -11.61 -7.52 -13.69
CA ILE A 494 -11.03 -8.08 -12.48
C ILE A 494 -9.68 -8.68 -12.87
N THR A 495 -8.63 -8.30 -12.16
CA THR A 495 -7.32 -8.95 -12.25
C THR A 495 -7.02 -9.65 -10.94
N ALA A 496 -6.51 -10.87 -10.98
CA ALA A 496 -6.21 -11.62 -9.76
C ALA A 496 -5.06 -12.62 -9.95
N MET A 497 -4.53 -13.05 -8.82
CA MET A 497 -3.61 -14.18 -8.77
C MET A 497 -4.37 -15.49 -9.04
N SER A 498 -3.73 -16.41 -9.75
CA SER A 498 -4.26 -17.76 -9.97
C SER A 498 -3.74 -18.74 -8.90
N PRO A 499 -4.37 -19.90 -8.72
CA PRO A 499 -3.93 -20.94 -7.78
C PRO A 499 -2.51 -21.49 -8.01
N ALA A 500 -1.94 -21.33 -9.21
CA ALA A 500 -0.55 -21.72 -9.47
C ALA A 500 0.49 -20.90 -8.72
N ASN A 501 0.12 -19.73 -8.22
CA ASN A 501 1.02 -18.84 -7.47
C ASN A 501 1.17 -19.21 -5.98
N GLY A 502 0.47 -20.26 -5.52
CA GLY A 502 0.47 -20.71 -4.13
C GLY A 502 -0.93 -20.84 -3.54
N ASP A 503 -0.98 -21.04 -2.23
CA ASP A 503 -2.25 -21.22 -1.51
C ASP A 503 -3.05 -19.92 -1.50
N ILE A 504 -4.10 -19.88 -2.30
CA ILE A 504 -5.04 -18.76 -2.40
C ILE A 504 -6.44 -19.34 -2.53
N ASN A 505 -7.36 -18.96 -1.66
CA ASN A 505 -8.76 -19.29 -1.85
C ASN A 505 -9.33 -18.47 -3.02
N TRP A 506 -9.10 -18.96 -4.25
CA TRP A 506 -9.52 -18.28 -5.47
C TRP A 506 -11.04 -18.09 -5.53
N GLY A 507 -11.80 -19.01 -4.95
CA GLY A 507 -13.27 -18.91 -4.94
C GLY A 507 -13.73 -17.72 -4.11
N MET A 508 -13.19 -17.55 -2.92
CA MET A 508 -13.44 -16.42 -2.04
C MET A 508 -13.00 -15.10 -2.70
N VAL A 509 -11.77 -15.04 -3.22
CA VAL A 509 -11.23 -13.84 -3.89
C VAL A 509 -12.10 -13.45 -5.09
N MET A 510 -12.43 -14.39 -5.97
CA MET A 510 -13.23 -14.09 -7.15
C MET A 510 -14.66 -13.65 -6.83
N TRP A 511 -15.26 -14.22 -5.79
CA TRP A 511 -16.59 -13.80 -5.32
C TRP A 511 -16.56 -12.39 -4.75
N HIS A 512 -15.54 -12.07 -3.96
CA HIS A 512 -15.26 -10.75 -3.41
C HIS A 512 -15.12 -9.69 -4.53
N GLU A 513 -14.24 -9.97 -5.51
CA GLU A 513 -13.98 -9.06 -6.63
C GLU A 513 -15.21 -8.87 -7.52
N LEU A 514 -16.03 -9.91 -7.69
CA LEU A 514 -17.28 -9.78 -8.44
C LEU A 514 -18.27 -8.85 -7.72
N ALA A 515 -18.34 -8.88 -6.40
CA ALA A 515 -19.21 -7.96 -5.65
C ALA A 515 -18.80 -6.50 -5.87
N HIS A 516 -17.51 -6.20 -5.99
CA HIS A 516 -17.03 -4.87 -6.38
C HIS A 516 -17.57 -4.45 -7.76
N VAL A 517 -17.67 -5.35 -8.75
CA VAL A 517 -18.24 -5.02 -10.06
C VAL A 517 -19.66 -4.50 -9.92
N PHE A 518 -20.48 -5.18 -9.11
CA PHE A 518 -21.86 -4.75 -8.84
C PHE A 518 -21.91 -3.41 -8.12
N ALA A 519 -21.13 -3.24 -7.07
CA ALA A 519 -21.08 -2.01 -6.28
C ALA A 519 -20.63 -0.80 -7.12
N ILE A 520 -19.54 -0.94 -7.85
CA ILE A 520 -18.93 0.12 -8.67
C ILE A 520 -19.88 0.53 -9.81
N GLN A 521 -20.43 -0.44 -10.54
CA GLN A 521 -21.33 -0.12 -11.67
C GLN A 521 -22.67 0.44 -11.20
N LEU A 522 -23.28 -0.11 -10.15
CA LEU A 522 -24.56 0.38 -9.62
C LEU A 522 -24.45 1.77 -9.01
N SER A 523 -23.30 2.13 -8.49
CA SER A 523 -23.03 3.44 -7.90
C SER A 523 -22.39 4.44 -8.88
N ASN A 524 -22.28 4.11 -10.17
CA ASN A 524 -21.59 4.96 -11.14
C ASN A 524 -20.16 5.34 -10.67
N SER A 525 -19.43 4.39 -10.10
CA SER A 525 -18.06 4.57 -9.56
C SER A 525 -17.95 5.59 -8.41
N ARG A 526 -19.02 5.78 -7.61
CA ARG A 526 -19.03 6.72 -6.47
C ARG A 526 -19.23 6.05 -5.10
N VAL A 527 -19.22 4.71 -5.06
CA VAL A 527 -19.29 3.98 -3.79
C VAL A 527 -18.01 4.21 -3.00
N PRO A 528 -18.06 4.62 -1.71
CA PRO A 528 -16.87 4.77 -0.90
C PRO A 528 -16.26 3.41 -0.56
N ARG A 529 -14.94 3.39 -0.34
CA ARG A 529 -14.17 2.17 -0.13
C ARG A 529 -14.73 1.29 1.00
N TRP A 530 -15.02 1.88 2.16
CA TRP A 530 -15.56 1.13 3.29
C TRP A 530 -16.83 0.35 2.95
N PHE A 531 -17.70 0.95 2.13
CA PHE A 531 -19.00 0.34 1.80
C PHE A 531 -18.82 -0.82 0.80
N THR A 532 -17.98 -0.62 -0.23
CA THR A 532 -17.75 -1.67 -1.22
C THR A 532 -16.94 -2.83 -0.65
N GLU A 533 -15.93 -2.58 0.21
CA GLU A 533 -15.17 -3.63 0.91
C GLU A 533 -16.09 -4.42 1.86
N GLY A 534 -16.85 -3.73 2.71
CA GLY A 534 -17.77 -4.39 3.63
C GLY A 534 -18.85 -5.21 2.91
N LEU A 535 -19.33 -4.73 1.76
CA LEU A 535 -20.29 -5.45 0.94
C LEU A 535 -19.68 -6.68 0.28
N SER A 536 -18.45 -6.60 -0.19
CA SER A 536 -17.74 -7.74 -0.79
C SER A 536 -17.46 -8.84 0.24
N GLU A 537 -17.05 -8.49 1.45
CA GLU A 537 -16.91 -9.45 2.57
C GLU A 537 -18.27 -10.07 2.96
N TYR A 538 -19.36 -9.28 3.00
CA TYR A 538 -20.71 -9.81 3.24
C TYR A 538 -21.13 -10.83 2.15
N GLU A 539 -20.81 -10.56 0.89
CA GLU A 539 -21.12 -11.47 -0.22
C GLU A 539 -20.34 -12.80 -0.10
N THR A 540 -19.09 -12.79 0.33
CA THR A 540 -18.33 -14.02 0.58
C THR A 540 -18.93 -14.83 1.73
N LEU A 541 -19.33 -14.16 2.83
CA LEU A 541 -19.96 -14.78 3.98
C LEU A 541 -21.25 -15.53 3.61
N ILE A 542 -22.13 -14.89 2.83
CA ILE A 542 -23.41 -15.53 2.45
C ILE A 542 -23.27 -16.58 1.35
N ALA A 543 -22.19 -16.53 0.56
CA ALA A 543 -21.88 -17.54 -0.44
C ALA A 543 -21.44 -18.86 0.24
N ARG A 544 -20.57 -18.75 1.22
CA ARG A 544 -20.04 -19.87 1.98
C ARG A 544 -19.65 -19.42 3.39
N PRO A 545 -20.27 -20.01 4.45
CA PRO A 545 -19.98 -19.60 5.82
C PRO A 545 -18.49 -19.72 6.22
N GLU A 546 -17.78 -20.70 5.67
CA GLU A 546 -16.35 -20.90 5.90
C GLU A 546 -15.47 -19.83 5.25
N TRP A 547 -15.97 -18.99 4.36
CA TRP A 547 -15.22 -17.86 3.78
C TRP A 547 -15.27 -16.61 4.63
N ARG A 548 -15.90 -16.70 5.80
CA ARG A 548 -15.90 -15.62 6.77
C ARG A 548 -14.49 -15.41 7.33
N ARG A 549 -14.02 -14.16 7.28
CA ARG A 549 -12.78 -13.74 7.94
C ARG A 549 -13.13 -13.16 9.29
N GLU A 550 -13.04 -13.97 10.34
CA GLU A 550 -13.36 -13.52 11.68
C GLU A 550 -12.21 -12.69 12.25
N ASN A 551 -12.56 -11.59 12.93
CA ASN A 551 -11.62 -10.72 13.64
C ASN A 551 -12.32 -9.98 14.80
N ASP A 552 -13.27 -10.66 15.44
CA ASP A 552 -14.06 -10.11 16.56
C ASP A 552 -13.16 -9.74 17.76
N ALA A 553 -12.06 -10.47 17.96
CA ALA A 553 -11.10 -10.19 19.03
C ALA A 553 -10.43 -8.81 18.89
N ASP A 554 -10.06 -8.40 17.67
CA ASP A 554 -9.44 -7.08 17.42
C ASP A 554 -10.48 -5.98 17.40
N LEU A 555 -11.68 -6.26 16.88
CA LEU A 555 -12.82 -5.34 16.97
C LEU A 555 -13.21 -5.07 18.44
N TYR A 556 -13.19 -6.10 19.30
CA TYR A 556 -13.37 -5.95 20.72
C TYR A 556 -12.27 -5.07 21.36
N GLY A 557 -11.01 -5.30 20.99
CA GLY A 557 -9.87 -4.47 21.43
C GLY A 557 -10.06 -3.00 21.06
N ALA A 558 -10.45 -2.70 19.82
CA ALA A 558 -10.73 -1.34 19.37
C ALA A 558 -11.90 -0.70 20.15
N MET A 559 -12.95 -1.46 20.42
CA MET A 559 -14.08 -1.00 21.22
C MET A 559 -13.67 -0.75 22.68
N LEU A 560 -12.93 -1.65 23.30
CA LEU A 560 -12.45 -1.56 24.67
C LEU A 560 -11.57 -0.32 24.91
N HIS A 561 -10.70 -0.01 23.96
CA HIS A 561 -9.77 1.13 24.04
C HIS A 561 -10.34 2.45 23.47
N GLY A 562 -11.61 2.44 23.03
CA GLY A 562 -12.26 3.64 22.49
C GLY A 562 -11.67 4.13 21.15
N THR A 563 -10.99 3.24 20.41
CA THR A 563 -10.38 3.54 19.10
C THR A 563 -11.22 3.12 17.91
N LEU A 564 -12.41 2.51 18.18
CA LEU A 564 -13.35 2.12 17.14
C LEU A 564 -13.93 3.36 16.45
N PRO A 565 -13.73 3.55 15.13
CA PRO A 565 -14.26 4.71 14.42
C PRO A 565 -15.79 4.69 14.34
N ALA A 566 -16.38 5.88 14.18
CA ALA A 566 -17.79 6.01 13.82
C ALA A 566 -18.00 5.49 12.38
N ILE A 567 -19.20 4.97 12.08
CA ILE A 567 -19.51 4.42 10.74
C ILE A 567 -19.25 5.45 9.64
N ALA A 568 -19.62 6.71 9.88
CA ALA A 568 -19.41 7.77 8.91
C ALA A 568 -17.93 8.14 8.65
N ALA A 569 -17.03 7.76 9.55
CA ALA A 569 -15.59 8.02 9.45
C ALA A 569 -14.80 6.82 8.90
N LEU A 570 -15.42 5.66 8.66
CA LEU A 570 -14.75 4.43 8.24
C LEU A 570 -13.86 4.61 7.01
N ASN A 571 -14.28 5.43 6.04
CA ASN A 571 -13.51 5.60 4.81
C ASN A 571 -12.09 6.11 5.04
N SER A 572 -11.88 7.00 6.01
CA SER A 572 -10.57 7.55 6.35
C SER A 572 -9.65 6.53 7.04
N GLU A 573 -10.21 5.47 7.62
CA GLU A 573 -9.42 4.45 8.34
C GLU A 573 -8.64 3.52 7.41
N PHE A 574 -9.06 3.36 6.15
CA PHE A 574 -8.35 2.55 5.16
C PHE A 574 -7.00 3.14 4.74
N MET A 575 -6.75 4.39 5.08
CA MET A 575 -5.55 5.14 4.71
C MET A 575 -4.75 5.57 5.96
N GLN A 576 -4.93 4.86 7.09
CA GLN A 576 -4.15 5.12 8.28
C GLN A 576 -2.75 4.50 8.17
N PRO A 577 -1.73 5.12 8.77
CA PRO A 577 -0.38 4.54 8.81
C PRO A 577 -0.31 3.28 9.68
N ASP A 578 -1.26 3.10 10.60
CA ASP A 578 -1.36 1.94 11.48
C ASP A 578 -2.05 0.77 10.74
N GLN A 579 -1.30 -0.27 10.46
CA GLN A 579 -1.79 -1.50 9.80
C GLN A 579 -2.95 -2.15 10.58
N ASN A 580 -2.91 -2.12 11.92
CA ASN A 580 -3.98 -2.68 12.74
C ASN A 580 -5.29 -1.89 12.60
N ALA A 581 -5.19 -0.54 12.48
CA ALA A 581 -6.36 0.30 12.20
C ALA A 581 -7.00 -0.05 10.86
N VAL A 582 -6.18 -0.33 9.83
CA VAL A 582 -6.66 -0.75 8.50
C VAL A 582 -7.38 -2.10 8.58
N VAL A 583 -6.80 -3.09 9.26
CA VAL A 583 -7.42 -4.43 9.45
C VAL A 583 -8.77 -4.29 10.18
N VAL A 584 -8.81 -3.52 11.27
CA VAL A 584 -10.05 -3.26 12.01
C VAL A 584 -11.08 -2.56 11.12
N ALA A 585 -10.67 -1.60 10.27
CA ALA A 585 -11.58 -0.89 9.36
C ALA A 585 -12.21 -1.81 8.31
N TYR A 586 -11.44 -2.73 7.71
CA TYR A 586 -11.96 -3.75 6.81
C TYR A 586 -13.04 -4.59 7.50
N TYR A 587 -12.70 -5.12 8.68
CA TYR A 587 -13.61 -5.99 9.40
C TYR A 587 -14.84 -5.25 9.95
N GLN A 588 -14.64 -4.05 10.51
CA GLN A 588 -15.77 -3.21 10.94
C GLN A 588 -16.70 -2.88 9.78
N SER A 589 -16.17 -2.64 8.58
CA SER A 589 -16.98 -2.41 7.39
C SER A 589 -17.86 -3.60 7.05
N ALA A 590 -17.30 -4.83 7.09
CA ALA A 590 -18.05 -6.08 6.90
C ALA A 590 -19.18 -6.23 7.93
N VAL A 591 -18.85 -6.07 9.21
CA VAL A 591 -19.81 -6.17 10.32
C VAL A 591 -20.87 -5.06 10.26
N THR A 592 -20.52 -3.86 9.78
CA THR A 592 -21.47 -2.77 9.56
C THR A 592 -22.46 -3.11 8.45
N ILE A 593 -22.01 -3.65 7.32
CA ILE A 593 -22.92 -4.09 6.25
C ILE A 593 -23.80 -5.24 6.73
N GLU A 594 -23.25 -6.21 7.45
CA GLU A 594 -24.02 -7.30 8.07
C GLU A 594 -25.12 -6.75 8.99
N TYR A 595 -24.82 -5.83 9.89
CA TYR A 595 -25.77 -5.14 10.75
C TYR A 595 -26.86 -4.42 9.97
N LEU A 596 -26.49 -3.65 8.94
CA LEU A 596 -27.44 -2.92 8.11
C LEU A 596 -28.38 -3.88 7.36
N VAL A 597 -27.86 -4.99 6.84
CA VAL A 597 -28.69 -5.99 6.15
C VAL A 597 -29.64 -6.69 7.11
N GLN A 598 -29.14 -7.12 8.29
CA GLN A 598 -29.98 -7.78 9.30
C GLN A 598 -31.08 -6.88 9.84
N THR A 599 -30.81 -5.58 9.99
CA THR A 599 -31.74 -4.64 10.61
C THR A 599 -32.70 -4.01 9.60
N TYR A 600 -32.24 -3.68 8.40
CA TYR A 600 -33.00 -2.90 7.42
C TYR A 600 -33.27 -3.65 6.10
N GLY A 601 -32.61 -4.79 5.89
CA GLY A 601 -32.74 -5.61 4.68
C GLY A 601 -31.79 -5.21 3.57
N PHE A 602 -31.42 -6.20 2.71
CA PHE A 602 -30.47 -6.00 1.60
C PHE A 602 -30.91 -4.95 0.58
N SER A 603 -32.22 -4.76 0.39
CA SER A 603 -32.75 -3.72 -0.50
C SER A 603 -32.28 -2.31 -0.14
N LYS A 604 -31.99 -2.05 1.15
CA LYS A 604 -31.45 -0.77 1.62
C LYS A 604 -29.98 -0.57 1.25
N ILE A 605 -29.21 -1.65 1.16
CA ILE A 605 -27.84 -1.61 0.62
C ILE A 605 -27.88 -1.21 -0.86
N VAL A 606 -28.77 -1.82 -1.64
CA VAL A 606 -28.97 -1.47 -3.07
C VAL A 606 -29.43 -0.01 -3.23
N GLU A 607 -30.32 0.47 -2.37
CA GLU A 607 -30.75 1.88 -2.33
C GLU A 607 -29.55 2.80 -2.03
N GLY A 608 -28.71 2.42 -1.06
CA GLY A 608 -27.49 3.15 -0.71
C GLY A 608 -26.53 3.29 -1.90
N LEU A 609 -26.27 2.20 -2.63
CA LEU A 609 -25.43 2.23 -3.84
C LEU A 609 -25.98 3.21 -4.90
N LYS A 610 -27.29 3.22 -5.12
CA LYS A 610 -27.94 4.17 -6.05
C LYS A 610 -27.83 5.62 -5.58
N LEU A 611 -27.86 5.86 -4.28
CA LEU A 611 -27.68 7.20 -3.70
C LEU A 611 -26.23 7.68 -3.85
N PHE A 612 -25.24 6.83 -3.59
CA PHE A 612 -23.84 7.13 -3.91
C PHE A 612 -23.68 7.50 -5.39
N GLY A 613 -24.32 6.74 -6.28
CA GLY A 613 -24.34 7.01 -7.72
C GLY A 613 -24.94 8.36 -8.13
N LYS A 614 -25.66 9.00 -7.23
CA LYS A 614 -26.18 10.37 -7.36
C LYS A 614 -25.31 11.42 -6.68
N GLY A 615 -24.10 11.07 -6.25
CA GLY A 615 -23.15 11.96 -5.57
C GLY A 615 -23.48 12.24 -4.10
N LYS A 616 -24.31 11.39 -3.45
CA LYS A 616 -24.62 11.55 -2.02
C LYS A 616 -23.47 11.01 -1.17
N GLU A 617 -23.09 11.74 -0.13
CA GLU A 617 -22.04 11.34 0.80
C GLU A 617 -22.55 10.34 1.86
N THR A 618 -21.65 9.58 2.48
CA THR A 618 -21.95 8.54 3.49
C THR A 618 -22.98 8.98 4.55
N PRO A 619 -22.88 10.16 5.21
CA PRO A 619 -23.84 10.54 6.24
C PRO A 619 -25.27 10.70 5.70
N GLU A 620 -25.44 11.23 4.49
CA GLU A 620 -26.73 11.41 3.86
C GLU A 620 -27.33 10.07 3.40
N VAL A 621 -26.49 9.21 2.81
CA VAL A 621 -26.89 7.86 2.40
C VAL A 621 -27.38 7.05 3.59
N LEU A 622 -26.59 6.96 4.65
CA LEU A 622 -26.95 6.21 5.86
C LEU A 622 -28.24 6.74 6.49
N ARG A 623 -28.41 8.05 6.60
CA ARG A 623 -29.65 8.66 7.11
C ARG A 623 -30.85 8.28 6.26
N THR A 624 -30.71 8.29 4.94
CA THR A 624 -31.79 7.98 4.02
C THR A 624 -32.22 6.52 4.09
N ILE A 625 -31.26 5.58 4.11
CA ILE A 625 -31.58 4.15 4.09
C ILE A 625 -32.04 3.62 5.46
N THR A 626 -31.63 4.25 6.57
CA THR A 626 -31.97 3.81 7.92
C THR A 626 -33.09 4.61 8.58
N GLY A 627 -33.33 5.84 8.08
CA GLY A 627 -34.24 6.79 8.71
C GLY A 627 -33.71 7.41 10.01
N LYS A 628 -32.43 7.25 10.32
CA LYS A 628 -31.83 7.64 11.61
C LYS A 628 -30.70 8.67 11.45
N PRO A 629 -30.56 9.60 12.40
CA PRO A 629 -29.36 10.43 12.50
C PRO A 629 -28.12 9.58 12.79
N ILE A 630 -26.97 9.96 12.27
CA ILE A 630 -25.71 9.22 12.41
C ILE A 630 -25.36 8.91 13.88
N PRO A 631 -25.44 9.85 14.85
CA PRO A 631 -25.12 9.54 16.25
C PRO A 631 -26.04 8.44 16.85
N GLN A 632 -27.30 8.39 16.44
CA GLN A 632 -28.22 7.34 16.88
C GLN A 632 -27.85 6.00 16.24
N LEU A 633 -27.54 5.98 14.95
CA LEU A 633 -27.13 4.78 14.23
C LEU A 633 -25.85 4.20 14.85
N ASP A 634 -24.84 5.04 15.13
CA ASP A 634 -23.60 4.63 15.81
C ASP A 634 -23.89 4.04 17.20
N ALA A 635 -24.77 4.66 17.98
CA ALA A 635 -25.11 4.16 19.30
C ALA A 635 -25.79 2.78 19.24
N GLU A 636 -26.66 2.56 18.28
CA GLU A 636 -27.32 1.26 18.07
C GLU A 636 -26.36 0.21 17.53
N PHE A 637 -25.46 0.58 16.62
CA PHE A 637 -24.42 -0.30 16.14
C PHE A 637 -23.47 -0.73 17.27
N ARG A 638 -23.08 0.20 18.16
CA ARG A 638 -22.28 -0.15 19.34
C ARG A 638 -22.98 -1.15 20.25
N LYS A 639 -24.30 -1.01 20.46
CA LYS A 639 -25.08 -2.02 21.20
C LYS A 639 -25.11 -3.38 20.50
N TYR A 640 -25.21 -3.38 19.18
CA TYR A 640 -25.10 -4.61 18.38
C TYR A 640 -23.74 -5.27 18.58
N LEU A 641 -22.64 -4.48 18.57
CA LEU A 641 -21.30 -4.97 18.83
C LEU A 641 -21.11 -5.50 20.27
N GLU A 642 -21.68 -4.85 21.28
CA GLU A 642 -21.66 -5.32 22.67
C GLU A 642 -22.22 -6.74 22.78
N ILE A 643 -23.33 -7.03 22.07
CA ILE A 643 -23.94 -8.37 22.04
C ILE A 643 -23.05 -9.36 21.28
N ARG A 644 -22.60 -8.98 20.10
CA ARG A 644 -21.74 -9.81 19.23
C ARG A 644 -20.43 -10.17 19.93
N LEU A 645 -19.78 -9.20 20.56
CA LEU A 645 -18.47 -9.32 21.16
C LEU A 645 -18.52 -9.78 22.64
N ALA A 646 -19.71 -10.12 23.15
CA ALA A 646 -19.87 -10.62 24.51
C ALA A 646 -18.95 -11.82 24.88
N PRO A 647 -18.63 -12.76 23.96
CA PRO A 647 -17.67 -13.84 24.26
C PRO A 647 -16.28 -13.36 24.66
N TYR A 648 -15.88 -12.15 24.26
CA TYR A 648 -14.58 -11.55 24.58
C TYR A 648 -14.61 -10.67 25.82
N ALA A 649 -15.79 -10.47 26.44
CA ALA A 649 -15.93 -9.58 27.58
C ALA A 649 -15.03 -10.00 28.75
N GLY A 650 -14.20 -9.07 29.22
CA GLY A 650 -13.23 -9.31 30.27
C GLY A 650 -11.89 -9.88 29.83
N THR A 651 -11.68 -10.17 28.52
CA THR A 651 -10.35 -10.53 28.03
C THR A 651 -9.43 -9.30 28.03
N PHE A 652 -8.18 -9.51 28.39
CA PHE A 652 -7.15 -8.48 28.34
C PHE A 652 -6.70 -8.25 26.91
N LYS A 653 -6.72 -7.01 26.45
CA LYS A 653 -6.18 -6.59 25.14
C LYS A 653 -5.19 -5.46 25.33
N LEU A 654 -4.04 -5.55 24.65
CA LEU A 654 -3.14 -4.42 24.55
C LEU A 654 -3.75 -3.36 23.62
N PRO A 655 -3.64 -2.07 23.95
CA PRO A 655 -4.00 -1.04 23.01
C PRO A 655 -2.99 -1.02 21.83
N THR A 656 -3.49 -0.92 20.62
CA THR A 656 -2.66 -0.98 19.40
C THR A 656 -2.49 0.38 18.74
N ARG A 657 -3.38 1.35 19.00
CA ARG A 657 -3.43 2.64 18.29
C ARG A 657 -2.88 3.78 19.14
N GLY A 658 -2.08 4.66 18.51
CA GLY A 658 -1.53 5.88 19.14
C GLY A 658 -0.16 5.68 19.81
N PHE A 659 0.55 4.62 19.44
CA PHE A 659 1.87 4.26 19.99
C PHE A 659 3.02 4.48 19.00
N ASP A 660 2.73 4.95 17.80
CA ASP A 660 3.65 5.27 16.72
C ASP A 660 4.44 6.58 16.96
N ASP A 661 3.90 7.48 17.78
CA ASP A 661 4.54 8.75 18.14
C ASP A 661 5.09 8.70 19.58
N VAL A 662 6.28 8.13 19.72
CA VAL A 662 6.97 7.98 21.03
C VAL A 662 7.18 9.35 21.70
N THR A 663 7.42 10.42 20.95
CA THR A 663 7.64 11.78 21.50
C THR A 663 6.41 12.28 22.28
N LYS A 664 5.20 12.01 21.76
CA LYS A 664 3.97 12.34 22.50
C LYS A 664 3.82 11.54 23.79
N LEU A 665 4.24 10.27 23.77
CA LEU A 665 4.23 9.43 24.96
C LEU A 665 5.25 9.88 26.01
N GLU A 666 6.43 10.35 25.58
CA GLU A 666 7.44 10.96 26.45
C GLU A 666 6.90 12.24 27.10
N VAL A 667 6.29 13.13 26.31
CA VAL A 667 5.64 14.36 26.83
C VAL A 667 4.55 14.03 27.86
N ALA A 668 3.76 12.96 27.61
CA ALA A 668 2.74 12.53 28.56
C ALA A 668 3.35 12.01 29.89
N VAL A 669 4.47 11.32 29.84
CA VAL A 669 5.22 10.87 31.02
C VAL A 669 5.83 12.06 31.77
N ASP A 670 6.37 13.05 31.08
CA ASP A 670 6.94 14.28 31.69
C ASP A 670 5.86 15.11 32.38
N ALA A 671 4.66 15.17 31.79
CA ALA A 671 3.50 15.83 32.40
C ALA A 671 2.96 15.11 33.65
N ALA A 672 3.11 13.78 33.71
CA ALA A 672 2.64 12.95 34.81
C ALA A 672 3.69 11.91 35.28
N PRO A 673 4.82 12.33 35.91
CA PRO A 673 5.97 11.44 36.16
C PRO A 673 5.69 10.27 37.10
N LYS A 674 4.61 10.32 37.88
CA LYS A 674 4.19 9.28 38.83
C LYS A 674 3.05 8.40 38.28
N ASP A 675 2.61 8.62 37.06
CA ASP A 675 1.56 7.80 36.44
C ASP A 675 2.18 6.52 35.85
N ALA A 676 1.91 5.39 36.52
CA ALA A 676 2.35 4.08 36.05
C ALA A 676 1.78 3.70 34.69
N ARG A 677 0.54 4.12 34.37
CA ARG A 677 -0.11 3.84 33.09
C ARG A 677 0.53 4.63 31.96
N ALA A 678 0.83 5.92 32.16
CA ALA A 678 1.54 6.73 31.17
C ALA A 678 2.91 6.12 30.84
N ARG A 679 3.66 5.67 31.86
CA ARG A 679 4.94 4.98 31.66
C ARG A 679 4.79 3.64 30.96
N ALA A 680 3.77 2.85 31.31
CA ALA A 680 3.50 1.59 30.64
C ALA A 680 3.11 1.80 29.16
N ASN A 681 2.39 2.86 28.85
CA ASN A 681 2.09 3.25 27.47
C ASN A 681 3.36 3.65 26.71
N LEU A 682 4.28 4.40 27.33
CA LEU A 682 5.57 4.73 26.74
C LEU A 682 6.42 3.46 26.49
N ALA A 683 6.41 2.52 27.47
CA ALA A 683 7.07 1.24 27.28
C ALA A 683 6.48 0.44 26.09
N LEU A 684 5.16 0.53 25.91
CA LEU A 684 4.47 -0.12 24.79
C LEU A 684 4.84 0.55 23.44
N GLY A 685 4.97 1.87 23.41
CA GLY A 685 5.47 2.59 22.24
C GLY A 685 6.88 2.15 21.84
N TYR A 686 7.80 2.06 22.79
CA TYR A 686 9.14 1.51 22.53
C TYR A 686 9.10 0.03 22.09
N TYR A 687 8.20 -0.77 22.66
CA TYR A 687 8.05 -2.18 22.29
C TYR A 687 7.57 -2.34 20.86
N TYR A 688 6.57 -1.57 20.43
CA TYR A 688 6.10 -1.56 19.04
C TYR A 688 7.14 -0.98 18.07
N GLY A 689 7.96 -0.03 18.52
CA GLY A 689 9.12 0.48 17.78
C GLY A 689 10.34 -0.44 17.77
N ALA A 690 10.21 -1.69 18.26
CA ALA A 690 11.27 -2.70 18.35
C ALA A 690 12.49 -2.29 19.20
N ASP A 691 12.39 -1.27 20.07
CA ASP A 691 13.42 -0.88 21.05
C ASP A 691 13.20 -1.63 22.37
N ALA A 692 13.59 -2.90 22.37
CA ALA A 692 13.40 -3.79 23.54
C ALA A 692 14.15 -3.32 24.81
N GLU A 693 15.24 -2.58 24.66
CA GLU A 693 16.01 -2.07 25.80
C GLU A 693 15.26 -0.95 26.52
N LYS A 694 14.84 0.08 25.78
CA LYS A 694 14.05 1.17 26.34
C LYS A 694 12.68 0.69 26.83
N ALA A 695 12.03 -0.21 26.10
CA ALA A 695 10.78 -0.83 26.50
C ALA A 695 10.90 -1.50 27.87
N GLY A 696 11.93 -2.34 28.06
CA GLY A 696 12.18 -3.04 29.31
C GLY A 696 12.51 -2.12 30.49
N ALA A 697 13.37 -1.13 30.29
CA ALA A 697 13.74 -0.14 31.30
C ALA A 697 12.51 0.69 31.74
N THR A 698 11.72 1.14 30.78
CA THR A 698 10.52 1.96 31.04
C THR A 698 9.41 1.14 31.71
N ALA A 699 9.19 -0.13 31.25
CA ALA A 699 8.24 -1.04 31.88
C ALA A 699 8.63 -1.37 33.33
N THR A 700 9.93 -1.60 33.61
CA THR A 700 10.44 -1.81 34.96
C THR A 700 10.14 -0.61 35.85
N THR A 701 10.34 0.61 35.34
CA THR A 701 10.02 1.84 36.08
C THR A 701 8.50 1.95 36.34
N ALA A 702 7.66 1.57 35.35
CA ALA A 702 6.21 1.52 35.57
C ALA A 702 5.81 0.57 36.71
N LEU A 703 6.47 -0.61 36.83
CA LEU A 703 6.20 -1.56 37.93
C LEU A 703 6.71 -1.11 39.29
N THR A 704 7.67 -0.17 39.37
CA THR A 704 8.04 0.45 40.68
C THR A 704 6.94 1.37 41.20
N LEU A 705 6.12 1.94 40.28
CA LEU A 705 5.00 2.81 40.62
C LEU A 705 3.72 2.00 40.90
N ASP A 706 3.47 0.98 40.10
CA ASP A 706 2.36 0.03 40.24
C ASP A 706 2.85 -1.39 39.92
N PRO A 707 3.13 -2.22 40.93
CA PRO A 707 3.59 -3.60 40.72
C PRO A 707 2.60 -4.51 39.97
N LYS A 708 1.34 -4.09 39.84
CA LYS A 708 0.29 -4.84 39.13
C LYS A 708 -0.01 -4.29 37.73
N GLN A 709 0.69 -3.29 37.26
CA GLN A 709 0.43 -2.65 35.98
C GLN A 709 0.51 -3.68 34.82
N PRO A 710 -0.62 -3.99 34.15
CA PRO A 710 -0.69 -5.16 33.26
C PRO A 710 0.12 -5.02 31.98
N ILE A 711 0.13 -3.84 31.34
CA ILE A 711 0.89 -3.61 30.08
C ILE A 711 2.38 -3.79 30.34
N ALA A 712 2.90 -3.21 31.44
CA ALA A 712 4.32 -3.33 31.80
C ALA A 712 4.73 -4.78 32.08
N ARG A 713 3.89 -5.55 32.80
CA ARG A 713 4.14 -6.98 33.03
C ARG A 713 4.15 -7.77 31.74
N TYR A 714 3.21 -7.49 30.82
CA TYR A 714 3.14 -8.18 29.53
C TYR A 714 4.40 -7.93 28.71
N ILE A 715 4.83 -6.67 28.58
CA ILE A 715 6.06 -6.30 27.86
C ILE A 715 7.30 -7.00 28.47
N LEU A 716 7.43 -7.01 29.80
CA LEU A 716 8.55 -7.66 30.44
C LEU A 716 8.51 -9.19 30.29
N ALA A 717 7.33 -9.79 30.23
CA ALA A 717 7.19 -11.22 29.95
C ALA A 717 7.64 -11.57 28.51
N GLU A 718 7.25 -10.79 27.51
CA GLU A 718 7.70 -10.96 26.13
C GLU A 718 9.23 -10.76 26.01
N ILE A 719 9.77 -9.71 26.64
CA ILE A 719 11.23 -9.48 26.67
C ILE A 719 11.97 -10.63 27.36
N ALA A 720 11.40 -11.21 28.44
CA ALA A 720 11.98 -12.36 29.12
C ALA A 720 12.04 -13.59 28.20
N ILE A 721 11.01 -13.84 27.37
CA ILE A 721 11.05 -14.90 26.32
C ILE A 721 12.21 -14.67 25.37
N HIS A 722 12.35 -13.46 24.83
CA HIS A 722 13.41 -13.13 23.88
C HIS A 722 14.81 -13.25 24.48
N LYS A 723 14.94 -13.02 25.80
CA LYS A 723 16.21 -13.20 26.54
C LYS A 723 16.47 -14.64 27.00
N GLY A 724 15.54 -15.57 26.77
CA GLY A 724 15.65 -16.95 27.22
C GLY A 724 15.34 -17.15 28.71
N ASP A 725 14.81 -16.14 29.43
CA ASP A 725 14.34 -16.26 30.83
C ASP A 725 12.94 -16.86 30.91
N ALA A 726 12.83 -18.16 30.58
CA ALA A 726 11.54 -18.86 30.60
C ALA A 726 10.87 -18.86 31.99
N PRO A 727 11.60 -19.05 33.13
CA PRO A 727 10.98 -18.95 34.45
C PRO A 727 10.44 -17.55 34.77
N GLY A 728 11.14 -16.49 34.36
CA GLY A 728 10.70 -15.11 34.55
C GLY A 728 9.44 -14.80 33.73
N ALA A 729 9.44 -15.17 32.45
CA ALA A 729 8.29 -15.03 31.54
C ALA A 729 7.06 -15.77 32.11
N LYS A 730 7.23 -17.01 32.52
CA LYS A 730 6.14 -17.85 33.10
C LYS A 730 5.52 -17.20 34.33
N ARG A 731 6.34 -16.69 35.26
CA ARG A 731 5.82 -15.99 36.46
C ARG A 731 5.00 -14.76 36.11
N LEU A 732 5.46 -13.96 35.16
CA LEU A 732 4.78 -12.73 34.74
C LEU A 732 3.46 -13.02 34.04
N PHE A 733 3.43 -13.94 33.06
CA PHE A 733 2.19 -14.34 32.39
C PHE A 733 1.19 -15.03 33.35
N ALA A 734 1.63 -15.97 34.17
CA ALA A 734 0.76 -16.60 35.13
C ALA A 734 0.19 -15.59 36.16
N GLY A 735 1.00 -14.62 36.56
CA GLY A 735 0.55 -13.53 37.45
C GLY A 735 -0.49 -12.63 36.79
N LEU A 736 -0.33 -12.30 35.49
CA LEU A 736 -1.34 -11.56 34.72
C LEU A 736 -2.67 -12.29 34.67
N ALA A 737 -2.65 -13.57 34.30
CA ALA A 737 -3.86 -14.40 34.26
C ALA A 737 -4.55 -14.51 35.61
N ALA A 738 -3.79 -14.68 36.73
CA ALA A 738 -4.32 -14.75 38.06
C ALA A 738 -4.96 -13.43 38.55
N ASP A 739 -4.44 -12.29 38.09
CA ASP A 739 -4.97 -10.96 38.40
C ASP A 739 -6.16 -10.56 37.48
N GLY A 740 -6.63 -11.46 36.61
CA GLY A 740 -7.77 -11.22 35.71
C GLY A 740 -7.40 -10.54 34.39
N HIS A 741 -6.10 -10.42 34.06
CA HIS A 741 -5.61 -9.90 32.79
C HIS A 741 -5.23 -11.06 31.86
N ASP A 742 -6.24 -11.82 31.44
CA ASP A 742 -6.09 -13.06 30.67
C ASP A 742 -6.52 -12.89 29.21
N ASN A 743 -5.79 -13.52 28.30
CA ASN A 743 -6.14 -13.55 26.87
C ASN A 743 -5.54 -14.78 26.18
N SER A 744 -5.98 -15.03 24.95
CA SER A 744 -5.54 -16.16 24.13
C SER A 744 -4.03 -16.16 23.86
N ASP A 745 -3.43 -15.01 23.57
CA ASP A 745 -2.00 -14.89 23.27
C ASP A 745 -1.14 -15.21 24.50
N LEU A 746 -1.53 -14.70 25.67
CA LEU A 746 -0.89 -15.02 26.95
C LEU A 746 -0.92 -16.54 27.21
N ARG A 747 -2.09 -17.18 26.98
CA ARG A 747 -2.24 -18.63 27.13
C ARG A 747 -1.39 -19.41 26.15
N ALA A 748 -1.26 -18.91 24.93
CA ALA A 748 -0.33 -19.47 23.92
C ALA A 748 1.13 -19.43 24.41
N ARG A 749 1.56 -18.29 24.97
CA ARG A 749 2.92 -18.17 25.54
C ARG A 749 3.15 -19.14 26.69
N LEU A 750 2.16 -19.31 27.57
CA LEU A 750 2.25 -20.30 28.64
C LEU A 750 2.29 -21.74 28.09
N ALA A 751 1.55 -22.05 27.04
CA ALA A 751 1.62 -23.35 26.35
C ALA A 751 3.02 -23.59 25.76
N GLN A 752 3.59 -22.60 25.08
CA GLN A 752 4.94 -22.66 24.50
C GLN A 752 6.02 -22.90 25.59
N LEU A 753 5.90 -22.21 26.71
CA LEU A 753 6.81 -22.40 27.85
C LEU A 753 6.68 -23.81 28.46
N ALA A 754 5.44 -24.32 28.58
CA ALA A 754 5.17 -25.68 29.06
C ALA A 754 5.69 -26.76 28.09
N GLU A 755 5.68 -26.49 26.77
CA GLU A 755 6.25 -27.39 25.76
C GLU A 755 7.78 -27.49 25.91
N GLY A 756 8.47 -26.36 26.15
CA GLY A 756 9.89 -26.35 26.50
C GLY A 756 10.23 -27.15 27.74
N GLU A 757 9.32 -27.20 28.72
CA GLU A 757 9.41 -28.04 29.93
C GLU A 757 8.99 -29.50 29.67
N LYS A 758 8.54 -29.84 28.48
CA LYS A 758 7.94 -31.13 28.10
C LYS A 758 6.72 -31.53 28.97
N ASN A 759 6.02 -30.52 29.50
CA ASN A 759 4.82 -30.71 30.33
C ASN A 759 3.56 -30.72 29.45
N VAL A 760 3.29 -31.84 28.84
CA VAL A 760 2.23 -32.02 27.86
C VAL A 760 0.83 -31.77 28.43
N ALA A 761 0.59 -32.05 29.71
CA ALA A 761 -0.70 -31.80 30.35
C ALA A 761 -0.96 -30.30 30.54
N GLU A 762 0.08 -29.53 30.86
CA GLU A 762 -0.03 -28.08 30.98
C GLU A 762 -0.18 -27.43 29.58
N VAL A 763 0.49 -27.95 28.55
CA VAL A 763 0.29 -27.50 27.15
C VAL A 763 -1.19 -27.61 26.75
N GLU A 764 -1.78 -28.79 26.93
CA GLU A 764 -3.20 -29.05 26.63
C GLU A 764 -4.12 -28.09 27.40
N LYS A 765 -3.89 -27.93 28.69
CA LYS A 765 -4.68 -27.02 29.55
C LYS A 765 -4.61 -25.58 29.08
N GLN A 766 -3.43 -25.07 28.73
CA GLN A 766 -3.25 -23.68 28.31
C GLN A 766 -3.85 -23.43 26.90
N LEU A 767 -3.71 -24.38 25.97
CA LEU A 767 -4.31 -24.27 24.65
C LEU A 767 -5.86 -24.32 24.70
N CYS A 768 -6.44 -25.20 25.53
CA CYS A 768 -7.89 -25.21 25.76
C CYS A 768 -8.39 -23.90 26.41
N ALA A 769 -7.57 -23.28 27.28
CA ALA A 769 -7.89 -21.97 27.83
C ALA A 769 -7.82 -20.87 26.77
N ALA A 770 -6.83 -20.94 25.85
CA ALA A 770 -6.71 -20.02 24.72
C ALA A 770 -7.95 -20.04 23.80
N GLN A 771 -8.44 -21.24 23.44
CA GLN A 771 -9.67 -21.41 22.64
C GLN A 771 -10.92 -20.79 23.30
N LYS A 772 -11.02 -20.88 24.64
CA LYS A 772 -12.16 -20.30 25.37
C LYS A 772 -12.13 -18.79 25.38
N LEU A 773 -10.94 -18.20 25.41
CA LEU A 773 -10.74 -16.75 25.45
C LEU A 773 -10.83 -16.11 24.05
N ASP A 774 -10.51 -16.89 23.03
CA ASP A 774 -10.62 -16.46 21.64
C ASP A 774 -10.94 -17.69 20.75
N PRO A 775 -12.24 -17.93 20.47
CA PRO A 775 -12.65 -19.06 19.64
C PRO A 775 -12.24 -18.96 18.17
N GLU A 776 -11.81 -17.78 17.72
CA GLU A 776 -11.37 -17.52 16.35
C GLU A 776 -9.86 -17.63 16.18
N ARG A 777 -9.11 -17.92 17.25
CA ARG A 777 -7.66 -18.04 17.23
C ARG A 777 -7.22 -19.40 16.70
N SER A 778 -6.96 -19.51 15.41
CA SER A 778 -6.69 -20.75 14.68
C SER A 778 -5.53 -21.57 15.23
N PHE A 779 -4.44 -20.91 15.70
CA PHE A 779 -3.24 -21.62 16.18
C PHE A 779 -3.50 -22.62 17.33
N ALA A 780 -4.46 -22.33 18.22
CA ALA A 780 -4.74 -23.21 19.36
C ALA A 780 -5.35 -24.54 18.89
N TYR A 781 -6.22 -24.47 17.87
CA TYR A 781 -6.80 -25.65 17.21
C TYR A 781 -5.75 -26.46 16.48
N GLN A 782 -4.83 -25.79 15.76
CA GLN A 782 -3.71 -26.46 15.08
C GLN A 782 -2.86 -27.25 16.06
N GLN A 783 -2.40 -26.62 17.14
CA GLN A 783 -1.53 -27.26 18.13
C GLN A 783 -2.22 -28.38 18.90
N LEU A 784 -3.49 -28.21 19.28
CA LEU A 784 -4.26 -29.29 19.92
C LEU A 784 -4.49 -30.47 18.98
N SER A 785 -4.78 -30.20 17.72
CA SER A 785 -4.89 -31.26 16.70
C SER A 785 -3.60 -32.08 16.63
N GLU A 786 -2.46 -31.43 16.48
CA GLU A 786 -1.16 -32.11 16.44
C GLU A 786 -0.88 -32.90 17.69
N LEU A 787 -1.18 -32.33 18.87
CA LEU A 787 -1.00 -32.96 20.16
C LEU A 787 -1.83 -34.25 20.30
N TYR A 788 -3.13 -34.18 19.96
CA TYR A 788 -4.03 -35.32 20.07
C TYR A 788 -3.71 -36.41 19.05
N LEU A 789 -3.42 -36.04 17.78
CA LEU A 789 -3.02 -37.01 16.76
C LEU A 789 -1.70 -37.71 17.12
N LYS A 790 -0.73 -37.01 17.68
CA LYS A 790 0.55 -37.60 18.15
C LYS A 790 0.36 -38.58 19.30
N ARG A 791 -0.68 -38.38 20.14
CA ARG A 791 -1.05 -39.30 21.24
C ARG A 791 -1.91 -40.47 20.80
N GLY A 792 -2.32 -40.51 19.51
CA GLY A 792 -3.24 -41.56 19.00
C GLY A 792 -4.72 -41.27 19.26
N ASP A 793 -5.06 -40.11 19.82
CA ASP A 793 -6.44 -39.66 20.00
C ASP A 793 -6.96 -39.04 18.71
N THR A 794 -7.19 -39.89 17.74
CA THR A 794 -7.59 -39.49 16.38
C THR A 794 -8.90 -38.70 16.39
N ALA A 795 -9.85 -39.05 17.25
CA ALA A 795 -11.18 -38.43 17.26
C ALA A 795 -11.06 -36.93 17.68
N ARG A 796 -10.42 -36.65 18.80
CA ARG A 796 -10.20 -35.23 19.23
C ARG A 796 -9.28 -34.51 18.25
N GLY A 797 -8.20 -35.16 17.80
CA GLY A 797 -7.27 -34.54 16.86
C GLY A 797 -7.92 -34.11 15.56
N LEU A 798 -8.82 -34.91 15.00
CA LEU A 798 -9.56 -34.54 13.78
C LEU A 798 -10.61 -33.46 14.05
N ALA A 799 -11.28 -33.45 15.22
CA ALA A 799 -12.22 -32.39 15.58
C ALA A 799 -11.53 -31.02 15.64
N GLU A 800 -10.35 -30.95 16.27
CA GLU A 800 -9.56 -29.70 16.31
C GLU A 800 -9.07 -29.32 14.90
N LEU A 801 -8.67 -30.28 14.07
CA LEU A 801 -8.24 -30.02 12.68
C LEU A 801 -9.38 -29.47 11.82
N GLU A 802 -10.61 -29.94 12.04
CA GLU A 802 -11.81 -29.41 11.37
C GLU A 802 -12.04 -27.94 11.70
N HIS A 803 -11.90 -27.55 12.96
CA HIS A 803 -12.01 -26.16 13.39
C HIS A 803 -10.89 -25.31 12.79
N TYR A 804 -9.66 -25.80 12.83
CA TYR A 804 -8.53 -25.12 12.20
C TYR A 804 -8.77 -24.87 10.71
N ALA A 805 -9.18 -25.91 9.96
CA ALA A 805 -9.48 -25.81 8.54
C ALA A 805 -10.67 -24.89 8.23
N PHE A 806 -11.61 -24.73 9.15
CA PHE A 806 -12.71 -23.79 8.99
C PHE A 806 -12.26 -22.34 9.15
N LEU A 807 -11.31 -22.07 10.05
CA LEU A 807 -10.79 -20.74 10.32
C LEU A 807 -9.73 -20.32 9.28
N GLU A 808 -8.90 -21.25 8.80
CA GLU A 808 -7.80 -20.98 7.87
C GLU A 808 -8.18 -21.32 6.43
N GLN A 809 -8.84 -20.40 5.77
CA GLN A 809 -9.38 -20.59 4.42
C GLN A 809 -8.37 -20.34 3.28
N MET A 810 -7.13 -19.95 3.62
CA MET A 810 -6.05 -19.77 2.64
C MET A 810 -5.07 -20.94 2.60
N GLU A 811 -5.11 -21.86 3.58
CA GLU A 811 -4.18 -22.96 3.69
C GLU A 811 -4.79 -24.28 3.20
N VAL A 812 -4.11 -24.97 2.27
CA VAL A 812 -4.55 -26.28 1.79
C VAL A 812 -4.14 -27.42 2.71
N ALA A 813 -3.05 -27.26 3.47
CA ALA A 813 -2.46 -28.34 4.27
C ALA A 813 -3.43 -28.99 5.26
N PRO A 814 -4.24 -28.28 6.06
CA PRO A 814 -5.20 -28.87 6.98
C PRO A 814 -6.29 -29.67 6.24
N LEU A 815 -6.79 -29.14 5.11
CA LEU A 815 -7.81 -29.82 4.29
C LEU A 815 -7.26 -31.10 3.66
N LYS A 816 -6.05 -31.08 3.13
CA LYS A 816 -5.36 -32.26 2.59
C LYS A 816 -5.19 -33.35 3.65
N LYS A 817 -4.80 -32.97 4.87
CA LYS A 817 -4.68 -33.87 6.01
C LYS A 817 -6.03 -34.49 6.40
N LEU A 818 -7.11 -33.71 6.45
CA LEU A 818 -8.46 -34.18 6.71
C LEU A 818 -8.94 -35.18 5.64
N VAL A 819 -8.73 -34.88 4.36
CA VAL A 819 -9.06 -35.78 3.25
C VAL A 819 -8.33 -37.13 3.41
N ALA A 820 -7.02 -37.10 3.73
CA ALA A 820 -6.22 -38.27 3.91
C ALA A 820 -6.67 -39.12 5.12
N GLU A 821 -6.87 -38.50 6.29
CA GLU A 821 -7.26 -39.23 7.51
C GLU A 821 -8.69 -39.78 7.43
N TYR A 822 -9.65 -39.01 6.91
CA TYR A 822 -11.00 -39.51 6.72
C TYR A 822 -11.12 -40.57 5.63
N SER A 823 -10.22 -40.58 4.63
CA SER A 823 -10.12 -41.66 3.65
C SER A 823 -9.68 -42.97 4.31
N LYS A 824 -8.72 -42.92 5.25
CA LYS A 824 -8.32 -44.14 6.02
C LYS A 824 -9.46 -44.69 6.89
N LEU A 825 -10.30 -43.80 7.41
CA LEU A 825 -11.46 -44.13 8.22
C LEU A 825 -12.72 -44.47 7.38
N ALA A 826 -12.62 -44.47 6.04
CA ALA A 826 -13.73 -44.63 5.12
C ALA A 826 -14.92 -43.68 5.39
N ASN A 827 -14.69 -42.51 5.96
CA ASN A 827 -15.71 -41.49 6.18
C ASN A 827 -15.83 -40.60 4.93
N TRP A 828 -16.45 -41.16 3.92
CA TRP A 828 -16.53 -40.51 2.60
C TRP A 828 -17.31 -39.20 2.60
N ALA A 829 -18.27 -39.03 3.50
CA ALA A 829 -19.01 -37.76 3.66
C ALA A 829 -18.06 -36.60 4.08
N LYS A 830 -17.17 -36.87 5.02
CA LYS A 830 -16.15 -35.88 5.46
C LYS A 830 -15.06 -35.68 4.38
N VAL A 831 -14.64 -36.73 3.69
CA VAL A 831 -13.71 -36.63 2.54
C VAL A 831 -14.29 -35.70 1.47
N ARG A 832 -15.57 -35.86 1.14
CA ARG A 832 -16.27 -34.99 0.18
C ARG A 832 -16.27 -33.53 0.70
N THR A 833 -16.67 -33.28 1.96
CA THR A 833 -16.78 -31.92 2.52
C THR A 833 -15.44 -31.19 2.41
N TYR A 834 -14.37 -31.76 2.94
CA TYR A 834 -13.07 -31.10 2.96
C TYR A 834 -12.36 -31.12 1.60
N GLY A 835 -12.61 -32.13 0.78
CA GLY A 835 -12.15 -32.16 -0.61
C GLY A 835 -12.79 -31.06 -1.46
N GLU A 836 -14.12 -30.84 -1.33
CA GLU A 836 -14.80 -29.73 -2.02
C GLU A 836 -14.33 -28.34 -1.53
N MET A 837 -14.03 -28.19 -0.24
CA MET A 837 -13.41 -26.96 0.28
C MET A 837 -12.01 -26.73 -0.34
N ALA A 838 -11.19 -27.77 -0.39
CA ALA A 838 -9.83 -27.69 -0.92
C ALA A 838 -9.80 -27.31 -2.43
N MET A 839 -10.85 -27.63 -3.19
CA MET A 839 -10.94 -27.23 -4.61
C MET A 839 -10.97 -25.72 -4.81
N PHE A 840 -11.39 -24.94 -3.79
CA PHE A 840 -11.36 -23.48 -3.85
C PHE A 840 -9.97 -22.89 -3.53
N ILE A 841 -9.00 -23.73 -3.13
CA ILE A 841 -7.60 -23.31 -2.91
C ILE A 841 -6.73 -23.91 -4.00
N THR A 842 -6.74 -25.24 -4.16
CA THR A 842 -5.91 -25.95 -5.12
C THR A 842 -6.71 -26.97 -5.93
N PRO A 843 -7.26 -26.56 -7.07
CA PRO A 843 -7.98 -27.51 -7.94
C PRO A 843 -7.06 -28.50 -8.67
N HIS A 844 -5.74 -28.37 -8.50
CA HIS A 844 -4.71 -29.14 -9.19
C HIS A 844 -4.07 -30.24 -8.33
N ASP A 845 -4.40 -30.34 -7.03
CA ASP A 845 -3.76 -31.35 -6.15
C ASP A 845 -4.24 -32.77 -6.47
N PRO A 846 -3.35 -33.66 -6.94
CA PRO A 846 -3.75 -35.02 -7.38
C PRO A 846 -4.20 -35.92 -6.22
N GLU A 847 -3.73 -35.67 -4.97
CA GLU A 847 -4.10 -36.50 -3.82
C GLU A 847 -5.51 -36.12 -3.32
N ILE A 848 -5.81 -34.84 -3.28
CA ILE A 848 -7.16 -34.37 -2.93
C ILE A 848 -8.16 -34.80 -3.98
N LEU A 849 -7.84 -34.64 -5.27
CA LEU A 849 -8.68 -35.09 -6.36
C LEU A 849 -8.95 -36.59 -6.31
N ALA A 850 -7.93 -37.43 -6.00
CA ALA A 850 -8.08 -38.87 -5.88
C ALA A 850 -9.00 -39.25 -4.71
N GLY A 851 -8.81 -38.62 -3.53
CA GLY A 851 -9.68 -38.80 -2.37
C GLY A 851 -11.12 -38.40 -2.66
N LEU A 852 -11.31 -37.24 -3.27
CA LEU A 852 -12.62 -36.70 -3.63
C LEU A 852 -13.34 -37.55 -4.66
N ALA A 853 -12.66 -37.98 -5.74
CA ALA A 853 -13.21 -38.86 -6.75
C ALA A 853 -13.68 -40.20 -6.16
N ARG A 854 -12.86 -40.78 -5.24
CA ARG A 854 -13.24 -41.98 -4.51
C ARG A 854 -14.47 -41.74 -3.63
N ALA A 855 -14.51 -40.65 -2.88
CA ALA A 855 -15.64 -40.31 -2.03
C ALA A 855 -16.94 -40.23 -2.84
N TYR A 856 -16.92 -39.64 -4.03
CA TYR A 856 -18.10 -39.56 -4.88
C TYR A 856 -18.57 -40.96 -5.36
N VAL A 857 -17.63 -41.87 -5.68
CA VAL A 857 -18.00 -43.23 -6.02
C VAL A 857 -18.71 -43.94 -4.86
N GLU A 858 -18.11 -43.86 -3.66
CA GLU A 858 -18.65 -44.52 -2.46
C GLU A 858 -19.99 -43.91 -1.97
N LEU A 859 -20.22 -42.64 -2.26
CA LEU A 859 -21.48 -41.92 -1.96
C LEU A 859 -22.52 -42.04 -3.08
N GLY A 860 -22.20 -42.72 -4.19
CA GLY A 860 -23.11 -42.91 -5.32
C GLY A 860 -23.29 -41.72 -6.25
N ASP A 861 -22.42 -40.65 -6.11
CA ASP A 861 -22.44 -39.51 -7.02
C ASP A 861 -21.54 -39.74 -8.25
N GLY A 862 -22.02 -40.60 -9.11
CA GLY A 862 -21.30 -41.00 -10.32
C GLY A 862 -20.91 -39.85 -11.25
N PRO A 863 -21.80 -38.89 -11.53
CA PRO A 863 -21.44 -37.72 -12.35
C PRO A 863 -20.27 -36.91 -11.82
N LYS A 864 -20.26 -36.59 -10.52
CA LYS A 864 -19.14 -35.89 -9.91
C LYS A 864 -17.87 -36.73 -9.86
N ALA A 865 -17.98 -38.03 -9.62
CA ALA A 865 -16.84 -38.96 -9.68
C ALA A 865 -16.15 -38.91 -11.05
N ILE A 866 -16.93 -39.04 -12.13
CA ILE A 866 -16.43 -39.00 -13.52
C ILE A 866 -15.80 -37.64 -13.80
N PHE A 867 -16.46 -36.55 -13.45
CA PHE A 867 -15.92 -35.19 -13.58
C PHE A 867 -14.55 -35.04 -12.91
N THR A 868 -14.41 -35.57 -11.69
CA THR A 868 -13.16 -35.49 -10.94
C THR A 868 -12.05 -36.37 -11.55
N TYR A 869 -12.37 -37.60 -12.00
CA TYR A 869 -11.39 -38.42 -12.70
C TYR A 869 -10.97 -37.81 -14.04
N ASP A 870 -11.90 -37.22 -14.80
CA ASP A 870 -11.57 -36.51 -16.04
C ASP A 870 -10.71 -35.26 -15.78
N THR A 871 -10.88 -34.60 -14.64
CA THR A 871 -10.02 -33.50 -14.18
C THR A 871 -8.61 -34.00 -13.85
N MET A 872 -8.49 -35.15 -13.17
CA MET A 872 -7.18 -35.76 -12.90
C MET A 872 -6.42 -36.08 -14.18
N LEU A 873 -7.10 -36.56 -15.22
CA LEU A 873 -6.49 -36.86 -16.52
C LEU A 873 -6.05 -35.60 -17.29
N ALA A 874 -6.60 -34.44 -16.94
CA ALA A 874 -6.24 -33.13 -17.53
C ALA A 874 -5.11 -32.41 -16.78
N LEU A 875 -4.58 -32.97 -15.69
CA LEU A 875 -3.48 -32.39 -14.92
C LEU A 875 -2.19 -32.28 -15.77
N THR A 876 -1.45 -31.24 -15.53
CA THR A 876 -0.09 -31.01 -16.06
C THR A 876 0.87 -30.80 -14.88
N PRO A 877 1.84 -31.72 -14.65
CA PRO A 877 2.09 -32.99 -15.35
C PRO A 877 0.97 -34.00 -15.12
N PRO A 878 0.83 -34.96 -16.04
CA PRO A 878 -0.19 -36.01 -15.93
C PRO A 878 0.04 -36.91 -14.71
N PRO A 879 -1.01 -37.62 -14.21
CA PRO A 879 -0.88 -38.52 -13.07
C PRO A 879 0.21 -39.57 -13.31
N ARG A 880 1.01 -39.88 -12.31
CA ARG A 880 2.10 -40.88 -12.38
C ARG A 880 1.59 -42.28 -12.78
N ARG A 881 0.34 -42.64 -12.39
CA ARG A 881 -0.31 -43.88 -12.68
C ARG A 881 -1.73 -43.65 -13.27
N PRO A 882 -1.82 -43.28 -14.56
CA PRO A 882 -3.10 -42.99 -15.20
C PRO A 882 -4.03 -44.22 -15.24
N ALA A 883 -3.48 -45.45 -15.20
CA ALA A 883 -4.27 -46.67 -15.08
C ALA A 883 -5.22 -46.63 -13.87
N LEU A 884 -4.75 -46.20 -12.68
CA LEU A 884 -5.58 -46.14 -11.49
C LEU A 884 -6.74 -45.12 -11.63
N VAL A 885 -6.51 -44.02 -12.34
CA VAL A 885 -7.54 -43.04 -12.63
C VAL A 885 -8.61 -43.65 -13.55
N HIS A 886 -8.19 -44.36 -14.61
CA HIS A 886 -9.10 -45.06 -15.51
C HIS A 886 -9.87 -46.20 -14.82
N LEU A 887 -9.26 -46.92 -13.87
CA LEU A 887 -9.96 -47.94 -13.07
C LEU A 887 -11.02 -47.34 -12.16
N GLY A 888 -10.70 -46.23 -11.47
CA GLY A 888 -11.70 -45.50 -10.69
C GLY A 888 -12.86 -44.99 -11.54
N ARG A 889 -12.55 -44.44 -12.72
CA ARG A 889 -13.56 -44.01 -13.71
C ARG A 889 -14.41 -45.19 -14.20
N THR A 890 -13.82 -46.37 -14.39
CA THR A 890 -14.53 -47.58 -14.76
C THR A 890 -15.55 -47.98 -13.69
N ARG A 891 -15.15 -48.00 -12.41
CA ARG A 891 -16.06 -48.27 -11.27
C ARG A 891 -17.25 -47.28 -11.22
N ALA A 892 -16.98 -45.98 -11.37
CA ALA A 892 -18.03 -44.96 -11.40
C ALA A 892 -19.04 -45.21 -12.54
N LEU A 893 -18.54 -45.49 -13.74
CA LEU A 893 -19.39 -45.78 -14.92
C LEU A 893 -20.19 -47.08 -14.77
N MET A 894 -19.61 -48.12 -14.17
CA MET A 894 -20.32 -49.36 -13.84
C MET A 894 -21.47 -49.12 -12.85
N ALA A 895 -21.19 -48.37 -11.78
CA ALA A 895 -22.22 -48.00 -10.78
C ALA A 895 -23.40 -47.22 -11.41
N MET A 896 -23.15 -46.46 -12.48
CA MET A 896 -24.17 -45.74 -13.25
C MET A 896 -24.85 -46.57 -14.33
N GLY A 897 -24.48 -47.89 -14.50
CA GLY A 897 -25.03 -48.73 -15.56
C GLY A 897 -24.52 -48.40 -16.97
N LYS A 898 -23.48 -47.53 -17.09
CA LYS A 898 -22.91 -47.11 -18.38
C LYS A 898 -21.84 -48.10 -18.88
N THR A 899 -22.30 -49.34 -19.19
CA THR A 899 -21.42 -50.46 -19.52
C THR A 899 -20.49 -50.21 -20.71
N LYS A 900 -20.97 -49.56 -21.77
CA LYS A 900 -20.15 -49.26 -22.96
C LYS A 900 -18.99 -48.32 -22.62
N GLU A 901 -19.28 -47.26 -21.88
CA GLU A 901 -18.30 -46.27 -21.44
C GLU A 901 -17.31 -46.87 -20.42
N ALA A 902 -17.81 -47.75 -19.52
CA ALA A 902 -16.99 -48.50 -18.58
C ALA A 902 -15.96 -49.40 -19.27
N LYS A 903 -16.38 -50.14 -20.32
CA LYS A 903 -15.50 -50.98 -21.15
C LYS A 903 -14.42 -50.14 -21.85
N ALA A 904 -14.78 -48.93 -22.33
CA ALA A 904 -13.81 -48.00 -22.95
C ALA A 904 -12.78 -47.48 -21.93
N ALA A 905 -13.22 -47.09 -20.73
CA ALA A 905 -12.32 -46.63 -19.65
C ALA A 905 -11.38 -47.79 -19.19
N LEU A 906 -11.89 -48.96 -19.02
CA LEU A 906 -11.11 -50.15 -18.68
C LEU A 906 -10.05 -50.48 -19.73
N ALA A 907 -10.38 -50.34 -21.01
CA ALA A 907 -9.43 -50.56 -22.09
C ALA A 907 -8.26 -49.59 -22.03
N GLN A 908 -8.49 -48.34 -21.63
CA GLN A 908 -7.40 -47.36 -21.40
C GLN A 908 -6.52 -47.74 -20.21
N ALA A 909 -7.10 -48.21 -19.10
CA ALA A 909 -6.32 -48.72 -17.96
C ALA A 909 -5.43 -49.89 -18.37
N MET A 910 -5.99 -50.86 -19.08
CA MET A 910 -5.27 -52.09 -19.54
C MET A 910 -4.20 -51.79 -20.61
N LYS A 911 -4.33 -50.69 -21.34
CA LYS A 911 -3.28 -50.23 -22.30
C LYS A 911 -1.98 -49.85 -21.60
N THR A 912 -2.08 -49.24 -20.42
CA THR A 912 -0.93 -48.77 -19.63
C THR A 912 -0.45 -49.81 -18.62
N GLU A 913 -1.34 -50.57 -18.02
CA GLU A 913 -1.04 -51.63 -17.05
C GLU A 913 -1.85 -52.90 -17.39
N PRO A 914 -1.42 -53.78 -18.39
CA PRO A 914 -2.20 -54.94 -18.88
C PRO A 914 -2.45 -56.00 -17.81
N GLU A 915 -1.50 -56.17 -16.87
CA GLU A 915 -1.56 -57.21 -15.84
C GLU A 915 -2.08 -56.71 -14.49
N ASN A 916 -2.65 -55.49 -14.46
CA ASN A 916 -3.24 -54.97 -13.24
C ASN A 916 -4.39 -55.84 -12.74
N ALA A 917 -4.24 -56.41 -11.52
CA ALA A 917 -5.20 -57.39 -10.96
C ALA A 917 -6.63 -56.83 -10.91
N GLU A 918 -6.82 -55.57 -10.53
CA GLU A 918 -8.14 -54.92 -10.50
C GLU A 918 -8.73 -54.77 -11.92
N ALA A 919 -7.88 -54.41 -12.91
CA ALA A 919 -8.34 -54.31 -14.30
C ALA A 919 -8.85 -55.67 -14.83
N LEU A 920 -8.19 -56.75 -14.48
CA LEU A 920 -8.59 -58.13 -14.85
C LEU A 920 -9.91 -58.51 -14.16
N GLU A 921 -10.09 -58.16 -12.89
CA GLU A 921 -11.34 -58.40 -12.16
C GLU A 921 -12.51 -57.63 -12.78
N LEU A 922 -12.33 -56.32 -13.03
CA LEU A 922 -13.36 -55.47 -13.66
C LEU A 922 -13.69 -55.95 -15.08
N LYS A 923 -12.71 -56.46 -15.83
CA LYS A 923 -12.93 -57.08 -17.16
C LYS A 923 -13.81 -58.32 -17.06
N ALA A 924 -13.63 -59.15 -16.04
CA ALA A 924 -14.49 -60.33 -15.82
C ALA A 924 -15.94 -59.87 -15.47
N LYS A 925 -16.12 -58.83 -14.69
CA LYS A 925 -17.44 -58.29 -14.32
C LYS A 925 -18.15 -57.58 -15.49
N LEU A 926 -17.44 -57.10 -16.49
CA LEU A 926 -17.97 -56.38 -17.65
C LEU A 926 -18.15 -57.25 -18.88
N LYS A 927 -17.81 -58.54 -18.80
CA LYS A 927 -18.15 -59.55 -19.86
C LYS A 927 -19.67 -59.68 -19.94
#